data_b56881a7e5ceb674844d0f75b403dc78
#
_entry.id   b56881a7e5ceb674844d0f75b403dc78
#
_cell.length_a   1.000
_cell.length_b   1.000
_cell.length_c   1.000
_cell.angle_alpha   90.00
_cell.angle_beta   90.00
_cell.angle_gamma   90.00
#
_symmetry.space_group_name_H-M   'P 1'
#
loop_
_entity.id
_entity.type
_entity.pdbx_description
1 polymer ?
#
loop_
_entity_poly.entity_id
_entity_poly.type
_entity_poly.pdbx_seq_one_letter_code
_entity_poly.pdbx_strand_id
1 'polypeptide(L)'
;MSNQNQSTVFTPSSSTLWGRLGGGSFLPDVLAILFFVAVSVVYFIVPIRDGLVLTGHDHTGGVGSGVEMEQYRATHNGERTRWTNTLFCGMPTYQMSPSYRSTETLSTLERVYQLGLPGLSAYAAYVFMMLLGFYIMLRAFDFRVWMAALGAVLWAFSSYYFIIIQAGHIWKLLTLSFIPPTIGGMVLCYRGKYMLGIVVTGFFTAMQVLSNHVQMSFYFLFVIGLMSLAFLIDAIRKKAFARWIKATLSFAIGGILGVCINVSNLYHTWEYSKESMRSKSELTQKTKDPADQTSSGLERSYITMWSYGIGETWTLLVPNTKGGASQLLADNKTAMKHAKSDFAPIYRAFTQYWGEQPGTSGPVYVGAFVLMLFWLSFFIVKGPMKWCLLAATALSILLSWGKNFMGFTDFFLDYVPMYDKFRTVASILVIAEFTIPLLAMMALKKVVEDPDCLRGKEDGLPRVHYITVSFALTGGMALLFWLMPDLFFGNYISSSDQMYMQQYVSAGYIPQEMAGQIMDNMSEMRRAMFTADALRSFIVVAIGTALLLAYRSGKLKSTPMVAGIIVLCLVDMWGINKRYLNDGMFTRPKSNEQAFPQTDADRIICQDTDTYYRVLNLSVSTFNDNTTSYYHKSIGGYHPAKLRRYQELIEEHLQGEMSRINSAVIESAGHLEDCPGDSLFPVLNMLNTKYVILPLKDNGKLPVQNPWAQGNGWFVSGIEYVPDADAEIAALHTADLRHEAVVDDDFADVLGSEALQSDSTATVELTSYEANRLAYKVKSQKGGVVVLSEIYYPGWTCTIDGEPTDIARANYVLRAIKVPAGEHEVVMTFDPQTVHITEAIAYTALALLALMLIGLLAYSLYRKKHSL
;
A
#
# COMPACT_ATOMS: atom_id res chain seq x y z
N MET A 1 -36.67 37.36 -19.21
CA MET A 1 -35.20 37.38 -19.08
C MET A 1 -34.84 37.67 -17.62
N SER A 2 -34.71 36.69 -16.77
CA SER A 2 -34.14 36.83 -15.43
C SER A 2 -32.99 35.85 -15.27
N ASN A 3 -31.79 36.43 -15.33
CA ASN A 3 -30.55 35.73 -15.06
C ASN A 3 -30.47 35.30 -13.58
N GLN A 4 -30.98 34.14 -13.21
CA GLN A 4 -30.60 33.51 -11.99
C GLN A 4 -29.46 32.50 -12.26
N ASN A 5 -28.25 33.05 -12.39
CA ASN A 5 -27.01 32.27 -12.29
C ASN A 5 -26.78 31.89 -10.81
N GLN A 6 -27.39 30.85 -10.34
CA GLN A 6 -27.06 30.24 -9.06
C GLN A 6 -25.95 29.21 -9.24
N SER A 7 -24.71 29.66 -9.17
CA SER A 7 -23.57 28.77 -8.94
C SER A 7 -23.42 28.57 -7.44
N THR A 8 -23.75 27.38 -6.98
CA THR A 8 -23.93 27.02 -5.58
C THR A 8 -22.63 26.86 -4.76
N VAL A 9 -21.44 27.07 -5.34
CA VAL A 9 -20.19 26.82 -4.64
C VAL A 9 -19.69 28.00 -3.78
N PHE A 10 -20.08 29.25 -4.11
CA PHE A 10 -19.57 30.45 -3.42
C PHE A 10 -20.58 31.22 -2.57
N THR A 11 -21.82 30.76 -2.42
CA THR A 11 -22.78 31.42 -1.54
C THR A 11 -22.54 31.05 -0.07
N PRO A 12 -22.35 32.01 0.85
CA PRO A 12 -22.27 31.71 2.28
C PRO A 12 -23.66 31.29 2.76
N SER A 13 -23.86 30.00 3.04
CA SER A 13 -25.05 29.52 3.72
C SER A 13 -24.79 29.52 5.23
N SER A 14 -25.73 30.08 5.99
CA SER A 14 -25.70 30.13 7.46
C SER A 14 -25.93 28.77 8.15
N SER A 15 -26.15 27.70 7.41
CA SER A 15 -26.58 26.40 7.92
C SER A 15 -25.54 25.30 7.97
N THR A 16 -24.23 25.61 7.89
CA THR A 16 -23.13 24.63 7.96
C THR A 16 -22.89 24.16 9.40
N LEU A 17 -22.35 22.94 9.57
CA LEU A 17 -21.86 22.38 10.84
C LEU A 17 -21.13 23.45 11.68
N TRP A 18 -20.33 24.27 11.02
CA TRP A 18 -19.49 25.33 11.61
C TRP A 18 -20.23 26.65 11.85
N GLY A 19 -21.32 26.92 11.15
CA GLY A 19 -22.22 28.03 11.47
C GLY A 19 -23.04 27.79 12.73
N ARG A 20 -23.20 26.51 13.12
CA ARG A 20 -23.95 26.07 14.31
C ARG A 20 -23.09 26.03 15.59
N LEU A 21 -21.78 26.22 15.55
CA LEU A 21 -20.98 26.54 16.75
C LEU A 21 -21.50 27.78 17.49
N GLY A 22 -22.41 28.55 16.84
CA GLY A 22 -23.12 29.71 17.38
C GLY A 22 -24.55 29.48 17.85
N GLY A 23 -25.08 28.24 18.00
CA GLY A 23 -26.44 28.03 18.60
C GLY A 23 -27.36 27.01 17.93
N GLY A 24 -26.93 26.30 16.86
CA GLY A 24 -27.75 25.23 16.28
C GLY A 24 -27.58 23.89 17.00
N SER A 25 -28.60 23.03 16.91
CA SER A 25 -28.53 21.67 17.46
C SER A 25 -27.50 20.80 16.74
N PHE A 26 -26.55 20.21 17.46
CA PHE A 26 -25.60 19.19 16.97
C PHE A 26 -26.21 17.79 16.91
N LEU A 27 -27.40 17.62 17.44
CA LEU A 27 -28.05 16.31 17.58
C LEU A 27 -28.11 15.52 16.25
N PRO A 28 -28.44 16.11 15.08
CA PRO A 28 -28.47 15.36 13.84
C PRO A 28 -27.08 14.83 13.42
N ASP A 29 -25.99 15.60 13.63
CA ASP A 29 -24.63 15.16 13.32
C ASP A 29 -24.18 14.05 14.29
N VAL A 30 -24.53 14.15 15.59
CA VAL A 30 -24.28 13.09 16.58
C VAL A 30 -25.03 11.80 16.20
N LEU A 31 -26.29 11.90 15.79
CA LEU A 31 -27.05 10.72 15.33
C LEU A 31 -26.45 10.09 14.07
N ALA A 32 -25.92 10.88 13.15
CA ALA A 32 -25.21 10.34 11.99
C ALA A 32 -23.91 9.60 12.39
N ILE A 33 -23.14 10.13 13.34
CA ILE A 33 -21.93 9.47 13.86
C ILE A 33 -22.30 8.17 14.59
N LEU A 34 -23.35 8.17 15.42
CA LEU A 34 -23.85 6.95 16.08
C LEU A 34 -24.33 5.91 15.05
N PHE A 35 -24.96 6.34 13.98
CA PHE A 35 -25.31 5.47 12.86
C PHE A 35 -24.07 4.84 12.22
N PHE A 36 -22.98 5.58 12.00
CA PHE A 36 -21.72 5.05 11.47
C PHE A 36 -21.10 4.02 12.40
N VAL A 37 -21.08 4.29 13.71
CA VAL A 37 -20.62 3.31 14.70
C VAL A 37 -21.47 2.03 14.63
N ALA A 38 -22.80 2.18 14.63
CA ALA A 38 -23.73 1.04 14.59
C ALA A 38 -23.50 0.18 13.33
N VAL A 39 -23.43 0.80 12.14
CA VAL A 39 -23.22 0.09 10.87
C VAL A 39 -21.87 -0.64 10.86
N SER A 40 -20.80 0.00 11.34
CA SER A 40 -19.46 -0.59 11.40
C SER A 40 -19.41 -1.77 12.39
N VAL A 41 -20.00 -1.62 13.57
CA VAL A 41 -20.05 -2.68 14.59
C VAL A 41 -20.91 -3.87 14.12
N VAL A 42 -22.09 -3.60 13.52
CA VAL A 42 -22.98 -4.67 13.05
C VAL A 42 -22.34 -5.46 11.91
N TYR A 43 -21.54 -4.84 11.03
CA TYR A 43 -20.83 -5.56 9.99
C TYR A 43 -19.82 -6.58 10.56
N PHE A 44 -19.13 -6.23 11.65
CA PHE A 44 -18.11 -7.06 12.31
C PHE A 44 -18.60 -7.65 13.66
N ILE A 45 -19.90 -7.81 13.83
CA ILE A 45 -20.47 -8.25 15.13
C ILE A 45 -19.92 -9.61 15.61
N VAL A 46 -19.72 -10.55 14.68
CA VAL A 46 -19.18 -11.89 15.01
C VAL A 46 -17.70 -11.81 15.40
N PRO A 47 -16.79 -11.21 14.60
CA PRO A 47 -15.40 -11.01 15.03
C PRO A 47 -15.26 -10.24 16.35
N ILE A 48 -16.11 -9.22 16.60
CA ILE A 48 -16.07 -8.46 17.85
C ILE A 48 -16.49 -9.32 19.04
N ARG A 49 -17.62 -10.01 18.93
CA ARG A 49 -18.17 -10.86 20.00
C ARG A 49 -17.20 -11.98 20.38
N ASP A 50 -16.58 -12.62 19.39
CA ASP A 50 -15.78 -13.83 19.57
C ASP A 50 -14.26 -13.52 19.64
N GLY A 51 -13.88 -12.24 19.61
CA GLY A 51 -12.48 -11.79 19.68
C GLY A 51 -11.61 -12.28 18.52
N LEU A 52 -12.19 -12.40 17.31
CA LEU A 52 -11.51 -12.96 16.15
C LEU A 52 -10.73 -11.90 15.36
N VAL A 53 -9.65 -12.34 14.68
CA VAL A 53 -8.79 -11.52 13.86
C VAL A 53 -8.62 -12.13 12.47
N LEU A 54 -8.32 -11.30 11.48
CA LEU A 54 -7.84 -11.76 10.17
C LEU A 54 -6.40 -12.28 10.32
N THR A 55 -6.15 -13.46 9.79
CA THR A 55 -4.80 -13.99 9.66
C THR A 55 -4.39 -13.91 8.21
N GLY A 56 -3.33 -13.16 7.93
CA GLY A 56 -2.78 -12.98 6.59
C GLY A 56 -1.27 -13.06 6.61
N HIS A 57 -0.67 -13.42 5.48
CA HIS A 57 0.78 -13.54 5.32
C HIS A 57 1.52 -12.24 5.69
N ASP A 58 0.99 -11.08 5.27
CA ASP A 58 1.61 -9.79 5.54
C ASP A 58 1.61 -9.42 7.04
N HIS A 59 0.59 -9.82 7.80
CA HIS A 59 0.55 -9.57 9.25
C HIS A 59 1.62 -10.39 9.97
N THR A 60 1.71 -11.68 9.69
CA THR A 60 2.72 -12.58 10.27
C THR A 60 4.13 -12.13 9.85
N GLY A 61 4.32 -11.79 8.58
CA GLY A 61 5.58 -11.25 8.06
C GLY A 61 6.03 -9.98 8.78
N GLY A 62 5.10 -9.05 9.06
CA GLY A 62 5.37 -7.82 9.80
C GLY A 62 5.85 -8.06 11.24
N VAL A 63 5.28 -9.04 11.94
CA VAL A 63 5.74 -9.43 13.29
C VAL A 63 7.14 -10.03 13.23
N GLY A 64 7.41 -10.97 12.31
CA GLY A 64 8.73 -11.59 12.17
C GLY A 64 9.84 -10.59 11.89
N SER A 65 9.62 -9.62 11.02
CA SER A 65 10.60 -8.58 10.69
C SER A 65 10.79 -7.54 11.81
N GLY A 66 9.80 -7.36 12.68
CA GLY A 66 9.80 -6.33 13.73
C GLY A 66 10.46 -6.72 15.06
N VAL A 67 10.84 -7.96 15.25
CA VAL A 67 11.29 -8.50 16.56
C VAL A 67 12.47 -7.71 17.13
N GLU A 68 13.54 -7.49 16.37
CA GLU A 68 14.72 -6.77 16.83
C GLU A 68 14.40 -5.32 17.20
N MET A 69 13.55 -4.65 16.43
CA MET A 69 13.12 -3.29 16.72
C MET A 69 12.34 -3.20 18.04
N GLU A 70 11.45 -4.17 18.30
CA GLU A 70 10.69 -4.19 19.55
C GLU A 70 11.55 -4.59 20.75
N GLN A 71 12.54 -5.48 20.60
CA GLN A 71 13.53 -5.80 21.62
C GLN A 71 14.39 -4.58 21.96
N TYR A 72 14.91 -3.87 20.94
CA TYR A 72 15.65 -2.63 21.13
C TYR A 72 14.82 -1.60 21.88
N ARG A 73 13.57 -1.39 21.48
CA ARG A 73 12.64 -0.46 22.13
C ARG A 73 12.39 -0.81 23.59
N ALA A 74 12.25 -2.10 23.92
CA ALA A 74 12.01 -2.56 25.29
C ALA A 74 13.19 -2.31 26.21
N THR A 75 14.43 -2.37 25.70
CA THR A 75 15.68 -2.18 26.46
C THR A 75 16.16 -0.75 26.51
N HIS A 76 15.71 0.12 25.57
CA HIS A 76 16.18 1.50 25.40
C HIS A 76 15.09 2.56 25.72
N ASN A 77 14.34 2.39 26.80
CA ASN A 77 13.33 3.36 27.28
C ASN A 77 12.30 3.79 26.20
N GLY A 78 11.95 2.90 25.30
CA GLY A 78 11.01 3.16 24.22
C GLY A 78 11.62 3.81 22.97
N GLU A 79 12.93 4.04 22.92
CA GLU A 79 13.63 4.49 21.72
C GLU A 79 13.54 3.44 20.60
N ARG A 80 13.58 3.91 19.37
CA ARG A 80 13.48 3.04 18.20
C ARG A 80 14.77 3.04 17.42
N THR A 81 15.30 1.87 17.12
CA THR A 81 16.42 1.75 16.18
C THR A 81 16.02 2.16 14.78
N ARG A 82 16.93 2.76 14.03
CA ARG A 82 16.80 3.10 12.60
C ARG A 82 17.41 2.04 11.69
N TRP A 83 17.97 0.98 12.27
CA TRP A 83 18.59 -0.14 11.57
C TRP A 83 18.11 -1.47 12.14
N THR A 84 18.04 -2.51 11.30
CA THR A 84 17.82 -3.89 11.74
C THR A 84 18.75 -4.82 10.97
N ASN A 85 19.23 -5.88 11.65
CA ASN A 85 20.09 -6.91 11.07
C ASN A 85 19.33 -8.24 10.88
N THR A 86 18.03 -8.28 11.14
CA THR A 86 17.24 -9.52 11.03
C THR A 86 16.82 -9.86 9.61
N LEU A 87 16.93 -8.93 8.66
CA LEU A 87 16.57 -9.10 7.26
C LEU A 87 17.72 -8.73 6.36
N PHE A 88 17.98 -9.54 5.32
CA PHE A 88 18.94 -9.24 4.25
C PHE A 88 20.32 -8.80 4.76
N CYS A 89 20.79 -9.40 5.84
CA CYS A 89 22.04 -9.04 6.52
C CYS A 89 22.11 -7.63 7.08
N GLY A 90 21.08 -6.84 6.96
CA GLY A 90 20.99 -5.47 7.49
C GLY A 90 20.30 -4.50 6.52
N MET A 91 19.39 -3.68 7.07
CA MET A 91 18.71 -2.63 6.32
C MET A 91 18.13 -1.55 7.24
N PRO A 92 17.93 -0.31 6.71
CA PRO A 92 17.23 0.74 7.48
C PRO A 92 15.78 0.38 7.79
N THR A 93 15.29 0.79 8.97
CA THR A 93 13.90 0.53 9.41
C THR A 93 12.90 1.56 8.91
N TYR A 94 13.30 2.51 8.06
CA TYR A 94 12.48 3.65 7.61
C TYR A 94 11.14 3.26 6.99
N GLN A 95 11.07 2.10 6.34
CA GLN A 95 9.84 1.58 5.73
C GLN A 95 9.21 0.40 6.49
N MET A 96 9.85 -0.08 7.56
CA MET A 96 9.37 -1.18 8.38
C MET A 96 8.61 -0.68 9.62
N SER A 97 9.12 0.37 10.26
CA SER A 97 8.51 1.01 11.41
C SER A 97 8.75 2.53 11.37
N PRO A 98 8.06 3.26 10.47
CA PRO A 98 8.28 4.69 10.26
C PRO A 98 7.69 5.53 11.41
N SER A 99 8.16 5.33 12.62
CA SER A 99 7.69 6.08 13.77
C SER A 99 8.78 7.00 14.31
N TYR A 100 8.36 8.24 14.56
CA TYR A 100 9.19 9.32 15.05
C TYR A 100 8.53 9.94 16.27
N ARG A 101 9.30 10.51 17.20
CA ARG A 101 8.76 11.10 18.44
C ARG A 101 7.74 12.22 18.15
N SER A 102 8.00 13.02 17.13
CA SER A 102 7.07 14.08 16.69
C SER A 102 5.69 13.55 16.26
N THR A 103 5.64 12.34 15.72
CA THR A 103 4.41 11.72 15.22
C THR A 103 3.66 10.88 16.26
N GLU A 104 4.23 10.62 17.44
CA GLU A 104 3.57 9.84 18.50
C GLU A 104 2.28 10.51 19.02
N THR A 105 2.28 11.85 19.11
CA THR A 105 1.07 12.63 19.46
C THR A 105 -0.01 12.45 18.42
N LEU A 106 0.34 12.46 17.11
CA LEU A 106 -0.61 12.19 16.02
C LEU A 106 -1.16 10.78 16.11
N SER A 107 -0.34 9.78 16.40
CA SER A 107 -0.79 8.39 16.56
C SER A 107 -1.77 8.23 17.72
N THR A 108 -1.65 9.06 18.77
CA THR A 108 -2.63 9.09 19.87
C THR A 108 -3.94 9.72 19.41
N LEU A 109 -3.89 10.84 18.66
CA LEU A 109 -5.07 11.50 18.09
C LEU A 109 -5.75 10.60 17.05
N GLU A 110 -4.97 9.86 16.28
CA GLU A 110 -5.48 8.86 15.34
C GLU A 110 -6.29 7.78 16.08
N ARG A 111 -5.78 7.23 17.18
CA ARG A 111 -6.52 6.26 18.01
C ARG A 111 -7.82 6.82 18.56
N VAL A 112 -7.85 8.09 18.96
CA VAL A 112 -9.10 8.77 19.38
C VAL A 112 -10.07 8.91 18.19
N TYR A 113 -9.57 9.29 17.03
CA TYR A 113 -10.37 9.40 15.80
C TYR A 113 -10.92 8.04 15.35
N GLN A 114 -10.19 6.97 15.58
CA GLN A 114 -10.60 5.59 15.30
C GLN A 114 -11.59 5.03 16.33
N LEU A 115 -12.04 5.80 17.31
CA LEU A 115 -12.82 5.29 18.44
C LEU A 115 -12.09 4.14 19.15
N GLY A 116 -10.84 4.31 19.53
CA GLY A 116 -10.00 3.33 20.21
C GLY A 116 -10.56 2.90 21.58
N LEU A 117 -11.77 2.40 21.58
CA LEU A 117 -12.48 1.90 22.77
C LEU A 117 -12.05 0.46 23.05
N PRO A 118 -11.83 0.10 24.33
CA PRO A 118 -11.58 -1.28 24.68
C PRO A 118 -12.69 -2.20 24.17
N GLY A 119 -12.31 -3.29 23.50
CA GLY A 119 -13.26 -4.26 22.95
C GLY A 119 -13.85 -3.92 21.57
N LEU A 120 -13.57 -2.75 21.01
CA LEU A 120 -13.92 -2.46 19.62
C LEU A 120 -12.84 -3.03 18.69
N SER A 121 -13.28 -3.85 17.72
CA SER A 121 -12.35 -4.38 16.71
C SER A 121 -11.79 -3.26 15.83
N ALA A 122 -10.49 -3.31 15.54
CA ALA A 122 -9.84 -2.38 14.62
C ALA A 122 -10.54 -2.33 13.25
N TYR A 123 -11.08 -3.45 12.78
CA TYR A 123 -11.78 -3.52 11.48
C TYR A 123 -13.06 -2.65 11.46
N ALA A 124 -13.83 -2.63 12.56
CA ALA A 124 -14.97 -1.75 12.70
C ALA A 124 -14.55 -0.26 12.75
N ALA A 125 -13.44 0.03 13.42
CA ALA A 125 -12.86 1.37 13.44
C ALA A 125 -12.44 1.84 12.04
N TYR A 126 -11.87 0.99 11.20
CA TYR A 126 -11.47 1.33 9.84
C TYR A 126 -12.66 1.73 8.96
N VAL A 127 -13.76 0.97 8.99
CA VAL A 127 -14.98 1.33 8.26
C VAL A 127 -15.60 2.61 8.82
N PHE A 128 -15.58 2.77 10.14
CA PHE A 128 -16.04 4.01 10.78
C PHE A 128 -15.25 5.24 10.30
N MET A 129 -13.92 5.15 10.21
CA MET A 129 -13.07 6.24 9.71
C MET A 129 -13.38 6.61 8.26
N MET A 130 -13.59 5.60 7.40
CA MET A 130 -14.00 5.81 6.02
C MET A 130 -15.31 6.59 5.94
N LEU A 131 -16.33 6.16 6.71
CA LEU A 131 -17.62 6.85 6.81
C LEU A 131 -17.47 8.29 7.30
N LEU A 132 -16.74 8.49 8.39
CA LEU A 132 -16.54 9.80 9.00
C LEU A 132 -15.76 10.76 8.09
N GLY A 133 -14.72 10.28 7.44
CA GLY A 133 -13.89 11.10 6.54
C GLY A 133 -14.69 11.68 5.37
N PHE A 134 -15.44 10.84 4.67
CA PHE A 134 -16.29 11.31 3.56
C PHE A 134 -17.47 12.18 4.01
N TYR A 135 -18.02 11.87 5.18
CA TYR A 135 -19.04 12.69 5.82
C TYR A 135 -18.54 14.12 6.08
N ILE A 136 -17.35 14.28 6.68
CA ILE A 136 -16.72 15.58 6.94
C ILE A 136 -16.57 16.38 5.65
N MET A 137 -16.10 15.73 4.58
CA MET A 137 -15.97 16.36 3.26
C MET A 137 -17.31 16.84 2.72
N LEU A 138 -18.33 16.00 2.72
CA LEU A 138 -19.66 16.38 2.22
C LEU A 138 -20.29 17.50 3.05
N ARG A 139 -20.03 17.52 4.37
CA ARG A 139 -20.42 18.66 5.23
C ARG A 139 -19.69 19.95 4.86
N ALA A 140 -18.41 19.86 4.42
CA ALA A 140 -17.70 21.01 3.86
C ALA A 140 -18.32 21.50 2.54
N PHE A 141 -18.86 20.60 1.72
CA PHE A 141 -19.65 20.91 0.51
C PHE A 141 -21.09 21.38 0.80
N ASP A 142 -21.48 21.55 2.06
CA ASP A 142 -22.81 21.99 2.48
C ASP A 142 -23.96 21.00 2.17
N PHE A 143 -23.67 19.71 2.25
CA PHE A 143 -24.73 18.72 2.23
C PHE A 143 -25.48 18.68 3.56
N ARG A 144 -26.79 18.45 3.51
CA ARG A 144 -27.59 18.16 4.71
C ARG A 144 -27.11 16.87 5.38
N VAL A 145 -27.26 16.77 6.70
CA VAL A 145 -26.71 15.68 7.52
C VAL A 145 -26.99 14.30 6.92
N TRP A 146 -28.24 13.96 6.66
CA TRP A 146 -28.62 12.63 6.17
C TRP A 146 -28.18 12.35 4.73
N MET A 147 -28.06 13.39 3.91
CA MET A 147 -27.47 13.25 2.58
C MET A 147 -25.96 13.03 2.68
N ALA A 148 -25.29 13.73 3.58
CA ALA A 148 -23.86 13.50 3.83
C ALA A 148 -23.64 12.09 4.39
N ALA A 149 -24.53 11.60 5.26
CA ALA A 149 -24.48 10.22 5.77
C ALA A 149 -24.68 9.17 4.66
N LEU A 150 -25.64 9.39 3.74
CA LEU A 150 -25.80 8.54 2.55
C LEU A 150 -24.51 8.51 1.73
N GLY A 151 -23.96 9.68 1.38
CA GLY A 151 -22.73 9.75 0.59
C GLY A 151 -21.55 9.06 1.28
N ALA A 152 -21.45 9.15 2.60
CA ALA A 152 -20.46 8.41 3.38
C ALA A 152 -20.62 6.90 3.22
N VAL A 153 -21.87 6.39 3.25
CA VAL A 153 -22.15 4.96 3.01
C VAL A 153 -21.76 4.56 1.58
N LEU A 154 -22.16 5.36 0.56
CA LEU A 154 -21.90 5.05 -0.84
C LEU A 154 -20.39 4.93 -1.13
N TRP A 155 -19.57 5.71 -0.46
CA TRP A 155 -18.12 5.63 -0.61
C TRP A 155 -17.50 4.52 0.25
N ALA A 156 -17.76 4.52 1.56
CA ALA A 156 -17.11 3.61 2.49
C ALA A 156 -17.47 2.13 2.26
N PHE A 157 -18.62 1.85 1.65
CA PHE A 157 -19.07 0.51 1.31
C PHE A 157 -18.72 0.09 -0.14
N SER A 158 -17.98 0.90 -0.91
CA SER A 158 -17.34 0.42 -2.14
C SER A 158 -16.49 -0.82 -1.85
N SER A 159 -16.57 -1.83 -2.71
CA SER A 159 -16.05 -3.15 -2.38
C SER A 159 -14.54 -3.18 -2.19
N TYR A 160 -13.80 -2.31 -2.87
CA TYR A 160 -12.35 -2.26 -2.78
C TYR A 160 -11.84 -2.06 -1.35
N TYR A 161 -12.53 -1.27 -0.53
CA TYR A 161 -12.10 -1.03 0.86
C TYR A 161 -12.18 -2.28 1.72
N PHE A 162 -13.18 -3.12 1.52
CA PHE A 162 -13.32 -4.40 2.20
C PHE A 162 -12.29 -5.43 1.69
N ILE A 163 -12.01 -5.39 0.39
CA ILE A 163 -11.00 -6.23 -0.26
C ILE A 163 -9.61 -5.93 0.30
N ILE A 164 -9.23 -4.65 0.44
CA ILE A 164 -7.92 -4.28 0.99
C ILE A 164 -7.82 -4.53 2.50
N ILE A 165 -8.94 -4.51 3.26
CA ILE A 165 -8.96 -4.99 4.65
C ILE A 165 -8.65 -6.50 4.69
N GLN A 166 -9.31 -7.29 3.84
CA GLN A 166 -9.10 -8.73 3.76
C GLN A 166 -7.66 -9.07 3.35
N ALA A 167 -7.08 -8.32 2.42
CA ALA A 167 -5.72 -8.49 1.95
C ALA A 167 -4.65 -7.97 2.94
N GLY A 168 -5.04 -7.31 4.05
CA GLY A 168 -4.09 -6.79 5.04
C GLY A 168 -3.50 -5.41 4.72
N HIS A 169 -3.92 -4.75 3.65
CA HIS A 169 -3.38 -3.45 3.21
C HIS A 169 -3.91 -2.26 4.03
N ILE A 170 -3.75 -2.32 5.34
CA ILE A 170 -4.35 -1.37 6.30
C ILE A 170 -3.82 0.06 6.09
N TRP A 171 -2.52 0.24 5.85
CA TRP A 171 -1.93 1.55 5.61
C TRP A 171 -2.54 2.28 4.40
N LYS A 172 -2.86 1.53 3.33
CA LYS A 172 -3.59 2.04 2.17
C LYS A 172 -4.98 2.54 2.55
N LEU A 173 -5.71 1.76 3.34
CA LEU A 173 -7.05 2.11 3.81
C LEU A 173 -7.04 3.37 4.69
N LEU A 174 -6.11 3.44 5.66
CA LEU A 174 -5.96 4.59 6.54
C LEU A 174 -5.68 5.87 5.74
N THR A 175 -4.74 5.83 4.81
CA THR A 175 -4.46 6.96 3.90
C THR A 175 -5.72 7.40 3.15
N LEU A 176 -6.47 6.45 2.57
CA LEU A 176 -7.71 6.74 1.85
C LEU A 176 -8.78 7.33 2.76
N SER A 177 -8.85 6.95 4.04
CA SER A 177 -9.84 7.50 4.98
C SER A 177 -9.61 8.98 5.32
N PHE A 178 -8.36 9.46 5.26
CA PHE A 178 -7.99 10.84 5.56
C PHE A 178 -8.01 11.78 4.34
N ILE A 179 -8.01 11.24 3.12
CA ILE A 179 -8.05 12.05 1.89
C ILE A 179 -9.33 12.88 1.77
N PRO A 180 -10.55 12.33 1.95
CA PRO A 180 -11.77 13.12 1.83
C PRO A 180 -11.83 14.31 2.79
N PRO A 181 -11.52 14.22 4.08
CA PRO A 181 -11.53 15.39 4.94
C PRO A 181 -10.41 16.39 4.62
N THR A 182 -9.27 15.96 4.06
CA THR A 182 -8.24 16.87 3.50
C THR A 182 -8.84 17.70 2.36
N ILE A 183 -9.56 17.06 1.42
CA ILE A 183 -10.30 17.75 0.35
C ILE A 183 -11.42 18.63 0.95
N GLY A 184 -12.05 18.21 2.03
CA GLY A 184 -12.99 19.02 2.80
C GLY A 184 -12.39 20.34 3.28
N GLY A 185 -11.16 20.31 3.79
CA GLY A 185 -10.37 21.48 4.15
C GLY A 185 -10.10 22.42 2.96
N MET A 186 -9.74 21.85 1.81
CA MET A 186 -9.64 22.59 0.54
C MET A 186 -10.95 23.31 0.20
N VAL A 187 -12.06 22.62 0.23
CA VAL A 187 -13.38 23.20 -0.05
C VAL A 187 -13.71 24.33 0.93
N LEU A 188 -13.41 24.20 2.21
CA LEU A 188 -13.57 25.26 3.21
C LEU A 188 -12.77 26.52 2.85
N CYS A 189 -11.51 26.37 2.38
CA CYS A 189 -10.69 27.49 1.91
C CYS A 189 -11.38 28.22 0.75
N TYR A 190 -11.82 27.48 -0.29
CA TYR A 190 -12.49 28.09 -1.45
C TYR A 190 -13.86 28.67 -1.11
N ARG A 191 -14.49 28.26 -0.03
CA ARG A 191 -15.71 28.88 0.54
C ARG A 191 -15.43 30.10 1.43
N GLY A 192 -14.16 30.54 1.55
CA GLY A 192 -13.73 31.72 2.30
C GLY A 192 -13.53 31.50 3.79
N LYS A 193 -13.60 30.23 4.27
CA LYS A 193 -13.33 29.87 5.68
C LYS A 193 -11.86 29.51 5.87
N TYR A 194 -10.97 30.47 5.57
CA TYR A 194 -9.54 30.25 5.41
C TYR A 194 -8.88 29.57 6.62
N MET A 195 -9.00 30.16 7.83
CA MET A 195 -8.35 29.64 9.05
C MET A 195 -8.83 28.20 9.37
N LEU A 196 -10.14 27.97 9.26
CA LEU A 196 -10.70 26.65 9.46
C LEU A 196 -10.21 25.66 8.40
N GLY A 197 -10.16 26.11 7.14
CA GLY A 197 -9.63 25.32 6.02
C GLY A 197 -8.16 24.96 6.22
N ILE A 198 -7.30 25.88 6.68
CA ILE A 198 -5.89 25.63 7.01
C ILE A 198 -5.78 24.53 8.07
N VAL A 199 -6.49 24.70 9.19
CA VAL A 199 -6.42 23.74 10.32
C VAL A 199 -6.92 22.36 9.91
N VAL A 200 -8.07 22.28 9.22
CA VAL A 200 -8.64 21.00 8.75
C VAL A 200 -7.70 20.32 7.74
N THR A 201 -7.21 21.08 6.74
CA THR A 201 -6.24 20.56 5.77
C THR A 201 -4.96 20.08 6.47
N GLY A 202 -4.37 20.91 7.35
CA GLY A 202 -3.12 20.58 8.03
C GLY A 202 -3.24 19.33 8.88
N PHE A 203 -4.30 19.21 9.67
CA PHE A 203 -4.55 18.06 10.52
C PHE A 203 -4.74 16.78 9.70
N PHE A 204 -5.62 16.80 8.71
CA PHE A 204 -5.91 15.59 7.92
C PHE A 204 -4.81 15.23 6.93
N THR A 205 -4.06 16.22 6.40
CA THR A 205 -2.83 15.94 5.64
C THR A 205 -1.78 15.29 6.55
N ALA A 206 -1.62 15.75 7.80
CA ALA A 206 -0.70 15.13 8.73
C ALA A 206 -1.06 13.66 9.01
N MET A 207 -2.34 13.35 9.24
CA MET A 207 -2.83 11.98 9.43
C MET A 207 -2.69 11.13 8.16
N GLN A 208 -2.99 11.70 7.00
CA GLN A 208 -2.85 11.03 5.70
C GLN A 208 -1.41 10.61 5.42
N VAL A 209 -0.44 11.48 5.68
CA VAL A 209 0.99 11.20 5.47
C VAL A 209 1.50 10.24 6.55
N LEU A 210 1.06 10.37 7.80
CA LEU A 210 1.37 9.43 8.89
C LEU A 210 1.02 7.98 8.53
N SER A 211 -0.07 7.77 7.80
CA SER A 211 -0.49 6.44 7.31
C SER A 211 0.45 5.83 6.27
N ASN A 212 1.52 6.51 5.90
CA ASN A 212 2.67 6.03 5.12
C ASN A 212 2.36 5.29 3.80
N HIS A 213 1.31 5.66 3.07
CA HIS A 213 1.02 5.12 1.75
C HIS A 213 1.08 6.21 0.68
N VAL A 214 2.32 6.56 0.26
CA VAL A 214 2.62 7.68 -0.64
C VAL A 214 1.87 7.59 -1.97
N GLN A 215 1.75 6.40 -2.55
CA GLN A 215 1.06 6.17 -3.84
C GLN A 215 -0.39 6.67 -3.83
N MET A 216 -1.16 6.42 -2.76
CA MET A 216 -2.54 6.89 -2.68
C MET A 216 -2.61 8.41 -2.56
N SER A 217 -1.74 9.00 -1.76
CA SER A 217 -1.60 10.47 -1.66
C SER A 217 -1.25 11.09 -3.00
N PHE A 218 -0.31 10.50 -3.74
CA PHE A 218 0.10 10.94 -5.08
C PHE A 218 -1.06 10.91 -6.08
N TYR A 219 -1.83 9.82 -6.14
CA TYR A 219 -2.97 9.73 -7.05
C TYR A 219 -4.02 10.80 -6.78
N PHE A 220 -4.27 11.15 -5.53
CA PHE A 220 -5.22 12.20 -5.21
C PHE A 220 -4.73 13.63 -5.46
N LEU A 221 -3.44 13.85 -5.75
CA LEU A 221 -2.97 15.13 -6.27
C LEU A 221 -3.61 15.46 -7.63
N PHE A 222 -3.88 14.46 -8.48
CA PHE A 222 -4.63 14.69 -9.72
C PHE A 222 -6.06 15.20 -9.45
N VAL A 223 -6.74 14.63 -8.46
CA VAL A 223 -8.10 15.06 -8.04
C VAL A 223 -8.05 16.48 -7.49
N ILE A 224 -7.11 16.78 -6.58
CA ILE A 224 -6.92 18.10 -5.97
C ILE A 224 -6.59 19.14 -7.06
N GLY A 225 -5.72 18.81 -7.99
CA GLY A 225 -5.35 19.68 -9.13
C GLY A 225 -6.55 20.00 -10.02
N LEU A 226 -7.31 18.98 -10.43
CA LEU A 226 -8.51 19.15 -11.25
C LEU A 226 -9.62 19.91 -10.52
N MET A 227 -9.84 19.64 -9.22
CA MET A 227 -10.78 20.42 -8.43
C MET A 227 -10.34 21.88 -8.26
N SER A 228 -9.04 22.15 -8.05
CA SER A 228 -8.50 23.51 -8.01
C SER A 228 -8.70 24.24 -9.33
N LEU A 229 -8.52 23.53 -10.46
CA LEU A 229 -8.81 24.05 -11.80
C LEU A 229 -10.31 24.39 -11.94
N ALA A 230 -11.20 23.56 -11.42
CA ALA A 230 -12.63 23.85 -11.42
C ALA A 230 -12.96 25.15 -10.67
N PHE A 231 -12.35 25.33 -9.49
CA PHE A 231 -12.49 26.57 -8.71
C PHE A 231 -11.86 27.79 -9.42
N LEU A 232 -10.74 27.61 -10.13
CA LEU A 232 -10.12 28.66 -10.95
C LEU A 232 -11.06 29.10 -12.08
N ILE A 233 -11.61 28.16 -12.85
CA ILE A 233 -12.55 28.46 -13.93
C ILE A 233 -13.76 29.23 -13.40
N ASP A 234 -14.30 28.82 -12.25
CA ASP A 234 -15.43 29.49 -11.62
C ASP A 234 -15.03 30.91 -11.13
N ALA A 235 -13.84 31.08 -10.56
CA ALA A 235 -13.30 32.36 -10.13
C ALA A 235 -13.09 33.35 -11.29
N ILE A 236 -12.58 32.85 -12.43
CA ILE A 236 -12.41 33.66 -13.65
C ILE A 236 -13.78 34.13 -14.16
N ARG A 237 -14.75 33.22 -14.26
CA ARG A 237 -16.13 33.52 -14.69
C ARG A 237 -16.80 34.57 -13.82
N LYS A 238 -16.53 34.53 -12.50
CA LYS A 238 -17.09 35.46 -11.52
C LYS A 238 -16.23 36.72 -11.26
N LYS A 239 -15.10 36.88 -11.95
CA LYS A 239 -14.12 37.93 -11.72
C LYS A 239 -13.61 37.99 -10.27
N ALA A 240 -13.44 36.82 -9.64
CA ALA A 240 -13.06 36.67 -8.24
C ALA A 240 -11.67 36.02 -8.05
N PHE A 241 -10.73 36.33 -8.96
CA PHE A 241 -9.40 35.69 -9.02
C PHE A 241 -8.60 35.85 -7.71
N ALA A 242 -8.64 37.06 -7.10
CA ALA A 242 -7.94 37.32 -5.84
C ALA A 242 -8.46 36.39 -4.68
N ARG A 243 -9.75 36.06 -4.69
CA ARG A 243 -10.32 35.10 -3.74
C ARG A 243 -9.78 33.70 -3.99
N TRP A 244 -9.63 33.29 -5.23
CA TRP A 244 -9.05 32.00 -5.61
C TRP A 244 -7.58 31.90 -5.12
N ILE A 245 -6.76 32.93 -5.38
CA ILE A 245 -5.36 32.98 -4.90
C ILE A 245 -5.33 32.81 -3.38
N LYS A 246 -6.10 33.61 -2.64
CA LYS A 246 -6.15 33.54 -1.18
C LYS A 246 -6.58 32.15 -0.67
N ALA A 247 -7.54 31.51 -1.31
CA ALA A 247 -8.00 30.17 -0.96
C ALA A 247 -6.92 29.10 -1.25
N THR A 248 -6.28 29.17 -2.41
CA THR A 248 -5.19 28.26 -2.83
C THR A 248 -3.99 28.38 -1.88
N LEU A 249 -3.58 29.61 -1.55
CA LEU A 249 -2.50 29.82 -0.57
C LEU A 249 -2.87 29.30 0.81
N SER A 250 -4.11 29.51 1.26
CA SER A 250 -4.58 28.96 2.54
C SER A 250 -4.55 27.43 2.55
N PHE A 251 -5.02 26.80 1.48
CA PHE A 251 -4.96 25.33 1.32
C PHE A 251 -3.50 24.84 1.30
N ALA A 252 -2.63 25.53 0.55
CA ALA A 252 -1.20 25.18 0.49
C ALA A 252 -0.51 25.32 1.85
N ILE A 253 -0.79 26.37 2.63
CA ILE A 253 -0.26 26.51 4.00
C ILE A 253 -0.68 25.32 4.86
N GLY A 254 -1.96 24.93 4.86
CA GLY A 254 -2.42 23.77 5.58
C GLY A 254 -1.72 22.48 5.13
N GLY A 255 -1.63 22.26 3.81
CA GLY A 255 -0.94 21.10 3.24
C GLY A 255 0.55 21.03 3.63
N ILE A 256 1.27 22.17 3.51
CA ILE A 256 2.69 22.27 3.89
C ILE A 256 2.87 21.96 5.39
N LEU A 257 2.04 22.52 6.26
CA LEU A 257 2.10 22.20 7.69
C LEU A 257 1.90 20.71 7.95
N GLY A 258 0.91 20.09 7.33
CA GLY A 258 0.66 18.64 7.46
C GLY A 258 1.81 17.78 6.95
N VAL A 259 2.44 18.17 5.84
CA VAL A 259 3.64 17.53 5.29
C VAL A 259 4.83 17.74 6.22
N CYS A 260 5.08 18.97 6.71
CA CYS A 260 6.19 19.27 7.60
C CYS A 260 6.11 18.51 8.94
N ILE A 261 4.91 18.23 9.45
CA ILE A 261 4.74 17.39 10.66
C ILE A 261 5.28 15.96 10.44
N ASN A 262 5.31 15.47 9.20
CA ASN A 262 5.80 14.15 8.83
C ASN A 262 7.12 14.21 8.03
N VAL A 263 7.84 15.33 8.07
CA VAL A 263 9.02 15.51 7.24
C VAL A 263 10.11 14.48 7.54
N SER A 264 10.23 14.02 8.78
CA SER A 264 11.17 12.96 9.16
C SER A 264 10.91 11.68 8.37
N ASN A 265 9.66 11.22 8.32
CA ASN A 265 9.29 10.03 7.55
C ASN A 265 9.48 10.24 6.04
N LEU A 266 9.02 11.36 5.51
CA LEU A 266 9.09 11.63 4.07
C LEU A 266 10.53 11.78 3.59
N TYR A 267 11.37 12.52 4.34
CA TYR A 267 12.78 12.73 3.98
C TYR A 267 13.55 11.40 3.98
N HIS A 268 13.46 10.61 5.05
CA HIS A 268 14.19 9.35 5.12
C HIS A 268 13.63 8.28 4.17
N THR A 269 12.33 8.31 3.87
CA THR A 269 11.75 7.48 2.80
C THR A 269 12.33 7.86 1.43
N TRP A 270 12.44 9.16 1.15
CA TRP A 270 13.03 9.66 -0.10
C TRP A 270 14.53 9.33 -0.19
N GLU A 271 15.29 9.54 0.87
CA GLU A 271 16.71 9.19 0.95
C GLU A 271 16.91 7.68 0.73
N TYR A 272 16.17 6.85 1.48
CA TYR A 272 16.22 5.40 1.36
C TYR A 272 15.80 4.91 -0.03
N SER A 273 14.90 5.59 -0.70
CA SER A 273 14.45 5.20 -2.04
C SER A 273 15.57 5.20 -3.08
N LYS A 274 16.64 5.96 -2.86
CA LYS A 274 17.81 6.04 -3.76
C LYS A 274 18.65 4.76 -3.71
N GLU A 275 18.69 4.11 -2.54
CA GLU A 275 19.47 2.89 -2.30
C GLU A 275 18.64 1.61 -2.45
N SER A 276 17.32 1.74 -2.59
CA SER A 276 16.40 0.60 -2.62
C SER A 276 16.04 0.17 -4.04
N MET A 277 15.30 -0.93 -4.15
CA MET A 277 14.68 -1.39 -5.40
C MET A 277 13.85 -0.32 -6.16
N ARG A 278 13.63 0.86 -5.56
CA ARG A 278 12.93 1.99 -6.18
C ARG A 278 13.85 2.91 -6.98
N SER A 279 15.17 2.71 -6.90
CA SER A 279 16.16 3.41 -7.71
C SER A 279 16.48 2.65 -9.01
N LYS A 280 17.19 3.32 -9.91
CA LYS A 280 17.79 2.66 -11.08
C LYS A 280 18.94 1.78 -10.65
N SER A 281 19.15 0.65 -11.31
CA SER A 281 20.34 -0.18 -11.14
C SER A 281 21.59 0.56 -11.63
N GLU A 282 22.71 0.35 -10.95
CA GLU A 282 24.04 0.77 -11.42
C GLU A 282 24.61 -0.23 -12.43
N LEU A 283 24.08 -1.45 -12.49
CA LEU A 283 24.50 -2.48 -13.45
C LEU A 283 24.01 -2.16 -14.85
N THR A 284 24.94 -2.10 -15.81
CA THR A 284 24.63 -1.79 -17.21
C THR A 284 24.21 -3.02 -18.01
N GLN A 285 24.74 -4.22 -17.65
CA GLN A 285 24.51 -5.47 -18.39
C GLN A 285 23.13 -6.12 -18.11
N LYS A 286 22.40 -5.67 -17.08
CA LYS A 286 21.08 -6.23 -16.70
C LYS A 286 19.89 -5.72 -17.49
N THR A 287 20.10 -4.82 -18.44
CA THR A 287 19.03 -4.35 -19.32
C THR A 287 18.63 -5.45 -20.30
N LYS A 288 17.90 -6.47 -19.83
CA LYS A 288 17.39 -7.56 -20.69
C LYS A 288 16.54 -7.03 -21.85
N ASP A 289 15.81 -5.96 -21.62
CA ASP A 289 15.07 -5.23 -22.65
C ASP A 289 15.09 -3.71 -22.37
N PRO A 290 15.85 -2.93 -23.15
CA PRO A 290 15.86 -1.47 -23.00
C PRO A 290 14.47 -0.82 -23.10
N ALA A 291 13.53 -1.46 -23.83
CA ALA A 291 12.17 -0.97 -23.95
C ALA A 291 11.34 -1.13 -22.66
N ASP A 292 11.71 -2.04 -21.77
CA ASP A 292 11.03 -2.24 -20.49
C ASP A 292 11.49 -1.27 -19.39
N GLN A 293 12.59 -0.55 -19.60
CA GLN A 293 13.13 0.41 -18.64
C GLN A 293 12.35 1.71 -18.62
N THR A 294 12.08 2.26 -17.42
CA THR A 294 11.66 3.66 -17.25
C THR A 294 12.89 4.57 -17.08
N SER A 295 12.67 5.89 -17.13
CA SER A 295 13.76 6.87 -17.04
C SER A 295 14.49 6.84 -15.69
N SER A 296 13.80 6.52 -14.60
CA SER A 296 14.37 6.65 -13.24
C SER A 296 13.76 5.68 -12.20
N GLY A 297 12.84 4.81 -12.60
CA GLY A 297 12.02 4.01 -11.68
C GLY A 297 12.09 2.50 -11.91
N LEU A 298 10.93 1.88 -11.69
CA LEU A 298 10.71 0.45 -11.84
C LEU A 298 10.56 0.08 -13.33
N GLU A 299 10.75 -1.19 -13.67
CA GLU A 299 10.49 -1.72 -15.01
C GLU A 299 8.99 -1.61 -15.38
N ARG A 300 8.69 -1.30 -16.65
CA ARG A 300 7.32 -1.12 -17.16
C ARG A 300 6.47 -2.37 -16.97
N SER A 301 7.04 -3.54 -17.23
CA SER A 301 6.37 -4.84 -17.03
C SER A 301 6.00 -5.05 -15.55
N TYR A 302 6.88 -4.70 -14.63
CA TYR A 302 6.64 -4.81 -13.19
C TYR A 302 5.59 -3.80 -12.69
N ILE A 303 5.63 -2.55 -13.18
CA ILE A 303 4.63 -1.52 -12.86
C ILE A 303 3.24 -1.95 -13.31
N THR A 304 3.14 -2.49 -14.53
CA THR A 304 1.88 -2.81 -15.21
C THR A 304 1.42 -4.26 -15.01
N MET A 305 2.14 -5.06 -14.21
CA MET A 305 1.77 -6.46 -13.95
C MET A 305 0.32 -6.61 -13.47
N TRP A 306 -0.14 -5.76 -12.56
CA TRP A 306 -1.53 -5.65 -12.11
C TRP A 306 -2.25 -4.55 -12.89
N SER A 307 -2.54 -4.79 -14.14
CA SER A 307 -3.37 -3.94 -14.99
C SER A 307 -4.80 -4.45 -15.03
N TYR A 308 -5.75 -3.53 -14.95
CA TYR A 308 -7.17 -3.84 -15.06
C TYR A 308 -7.52 -4.18 -16.52
N GLY A 309 -8.23 -5.24 -16.76
CA GLY A 309 -8.74 -5.54 -18.10
C GLY A 309 -9.78 -4.50 -18.54
N ILE A 310 -9.82 -4.15 -19.84
CA ILE A 310 -10.82 -3.21 -20.36
C ILE A 310 -12.23 -3.70 -20.03
N GLY A 311 -12.49 -5.00 -20.24
CA GLY A 311 -13.74 -5.64 -19.86
C GLY A 311 -14.01 -5.71 -18.36
N GLU A 312 -12.98 -5.67 -17.52
CA GLU A 312 -13.12 -5.62 -16.06
C GLU A 312 -13.72 -4.30 -15.57
N THR A 313 -13.68 -3.22 -16.36
CA THR A 313 -14.32 -1.94 -16.03
C THR A 313 -15.81 -2.09 -15.71
N TRP A 314 -16.48 -3.09 -16.30
CA TRP A 314 -17.88 -3.40 -16.01
C TRP A 314 -18.14 -3.94 -14.61
N THR A 315 -17.09 -4.28 -13.84
CA THR A 315 -17.26 -4.63 -12.42
C THR A 315 -17.78 -3.47 -11.57
N LEU A 316 -17.56 -2.22 -12.01
CA LEU A 316 -18.18 -1.04 -11.40
C LEU A 316 -19.72 -1.15 -11.35
N LEU A 317 -20.34 -1.88 -12.29
CA LEU A 317 -21.78 -2.15 -12.39
C LEU A 317 -22.17 -3.57 -11.96
N VAL A 318 -21.41 -4.58 -12.40
CA VAL A 318 -21.70 -6.01 -12.18
C VAL A 318 -20.46 -6.70 -11.58
N PRO A 319 -20.44 -6.99 -10.27
CA PRO A 319 -19.25 -7.46 -9.57
C PRO A 319 -18.56 -8.69 -10.18
N ASN A 320 -19.35 -9.68 -10.61
CA ASN A 320 -18.82 -10.93 -11.17
C ASN A 320 -18.55 -10.87 -12.70
N THR A 321 -18.35 -9.68 -13.27
CA THR A 321 -18.04 -9.54 -14.72
C THR A 321 -16.85 -10.40 -15.14
N LYS A 322 -15.85 -10.53 -14.28
CA LYS A 322 -14.68 -11.40 -14.48
C LYS A 322 -14.50 -12.42 -13.34
N GLY A 323 -15.60 -12.83 -12.70
CA GLY A 323 -15.61 -13.87 -11.68
C GLY A 323 -15.28 -13.43 -10.26
N GLY A 324 -15.05 -12.14 -10.04
CA GLY A 324 -14.84 -11.56 -8.69
C GLY A 324 -13.43 -11.75 -8.15
N ALA A 325 -13.21 -12.61 -7.15
CA ALA A 325 -11.90 -12.85 -6.55
C ALA A 325 -11.21 -14.11 -7.11
N SER A 326 -9.89 -14.22 -6.91
CA SER A 326 -9.11 -15.42 -7.21
C SER A 326 -9.32 -16.54 -6.16
N GLN A 327 -10.59 -16.76 -5.78
CA GLN A 327 -11.02 -17.88 -4.94
C GLN A 327 -11.25 -19.13 -5.80
N LEU A 328 -11.26 -20.31 -5.18
CA LEU A 328 -11.46 -21.55 -5.89
C LEU A 328 -12.87 -21.60 -6.52
N LEU A 329 -12.96 -22.04 -7.76
CA LEU A 329 -14.23 -22.17 -8.47
C LEU A 329 -15.17 -23.14 -7.75
N ALA A 330 -14.63 -24.20 -7.15
CA ALA A 330 -15.36 -25.18 -6.36
C ALA A 330 -16.06 -24.60 -5.11
N ASP A 331 -15.60 -23.46 -4.59
CA ASP A 331 -16.20 -22.84 -3.40
C ASP A 331 -17.40 -21.94 -3.75
N ASN A 332 -17.61 -21.66 -5.04
CA ASN A 332 -18.70 -20.80 -5.48
C ASN A 332 -20.02 -21.58 -5.68
N LYS A 333 -20.98 -21.35 -4.78
CA LYS A 333 -22.27 -22.05 -4.78
C LYS A 333 -23.08 -21.85 -6.08
N THR A 334 -22.96 -20.70 -6.74
CA THR A 334 -23.67 -20.44 -8.00
C THR A 334 -23.02 -21.20 -9.13
N ALA A 335 -21.71 -21.18 -9.24
CA ALA A 335 -20.94 -21.93 -10.22
C ALA A 335 -21.19 -23.43 -10.08
N MET A 336 -21.10 -23.98 -8.86
CA MET A 336 -21.25 -25.43 -8.61
C MET A 336 -22.62 -26.01 -8.92
N LYS A 337 -23.68 -25.19 -9.05
CA LYS A 337 -24.98 -25.63 -9.56
C LYS A 337 -24.94 -26.04 -11.02
N HIS A 338 -23.96 -25.58 -11.77
CA HIS A 338 -23.75 -25.85 -13.19
C HIS A 338 -22.54 -26.77 -13.43
N ALA A 339 -21.87 -27.23 -12.36
CA ALA A 339 -20.75 -28.14 -12.44
C ALA A 339 -21.21 -29.54 -12.83
N LYS A 340 -20.52 -30.17 -13.79
CA LYS A 340 -20.68 -31.62 -14.07
C LYS A 340 -20.05 -32.41 -12.93
N SER A 341 -20.78 -33.38 -12.39
CA SER A 341 -20.35 -34.18 -11.23
C SER A 341 -18.99 -34.84 -11.42
N ASP A 342 -18.74 -35.32 -12.63
CA ASP A 342 -17.54 -36.08 -12.99
C ASP A 342 -16.26 -35.24 -12.93
N PHE A 343 -16.38 -33.91 -13.06
CA PHE A 343 -15.28 -32.97 -13.03
C PHE A 343 -15.17 -32.19 -11.71
N ALA A 344 -16.09 -32.38 -10.77
CA ALA A 344 -16.16 -31.60 -9.55
C ALA A 344 -14.84 -31.53 -8.74
N PRO A 345 -14.02 -32.58 -8.60
CA PRO A 345 -12.73 -32.50 -7.93
C PRO A 345 -11.72 -31.61 -8.64
N ILE A 346 -11.80 -31.50 -9.97
CA ILE A 346 -10.85 -30.76 -10.81
C ILE A 346 -11.03 -29.26 -10.62
N TYR A 347 -12.25 -28.78 -10.35
CA TYR A 347 -12.53 -27.35 -10.15
C TYR A 347 -11.88 -26.73 -8.90
N ARG A 348 -11.30 -27.56 -8.00
CA ARG A 348 -10.45 -27.10 -6.91
C ARG A 348 -9.07 -26.63 -7.37
N ALA A 349 -8.67 -26.92 -8.60
CA ALA A 349 -7.41 -26.48 -9.17
C ALA A 349 -7.54 -25.14 -9.92
N PHE A 350 -8.76 -24.65 -10.14
CA PHE A 350 -9.02 -23.43 -10.90
C PHE A 350 -9.72 -22.38 -10.06
N THR A 351 -9.45 -21.09 -10.39
CA THR A 351 -10.09 -19.96 -9.73
C THR A 351 -11.40 -19.59 -10.42
N GLN A 352 -12.31 -18.95 -9.66
CA GLN A 352 -13.50 -18.36 -10.26
C GLN A 352 -13.18 -17.10 -11.10
N TYR A 353 -12.07 -16.40 -10.78
CA TYR A 353 -11.59 -15.22 -11.50
C TYR A 353 -10.98 -15.62 -12.85
N TRP A 354 -11.38 -14.90 -13.91
CA TRP A 354 -10.90 -15.08 -15.28
C TRP A 354 -10.55 -13.76 -15.97
N GLY A 355 -10.16 -12.73 -15.17
CA GLY A 355 -9.66 -11.46 -15.65
C GLY A 355 -8.18 -11.49 -16.02
N GLU A 356 -7.61 -10.30 -16.23
CA GLU A 356 -6.26 -10.16 -16.78
C GLU A 356 -5.17 -9.89 -15.73
N GLN A 357 -5.56 -9.69 -14.48
CA GLN A 357 -4.62 -9.55 -13.38
C GLN A 357 -4.07 -10.93 -12.97
N PRO A 358 -2.83 -11.02 -12.48
CA PRO A 358 -2.28 -12.29 -11.97
C PRO A 358 -3.10 -12.91 -10.84
N GLY A 359 -3.78 -12.06 -10.06
CA GLY A 359 -4.68 -12.44 -8.99
C GLY A 359 -5.35 -11.21 -8.38
N THR A 360 -6.52 -11.41 -7.76
CA THR A 360 -7.27 -10.34 -7.10
C THR A 360 -8.05 -10.88 -5.90
N SER A 361 -8.14 -10.07 -4.84
CA SER A 361 -9.01 -10.38 -3.69
C SER A 361 -10.48 -10.02 -3.93
N GLY A 362 -10.80 -9.38 -5.06
CA GLY A 362 -12.17 -9.06 -5.46
C GLY A 362 -12.26 -7.93 -6.49
N PRO A 363 -13.48 -7.63 -6.96
CA PRO A 363 -13.73 -6.61 -7.97
C PRO A 363 -13.81 -5.21 -7.35
N VAL A 364 -13.56 -4.18 -8.15
CA VAL A 364 -13.92 -2.80 -7.81
C VAL A 364 -15.41 -2.58 -8.16
N TYR A 365 -16.25 -2.45 -7.13
CA TYR A 365 -17.69 -2.25 -7.29
C TYR A 365 -18.15 -1.03 -6.49
N VAL A 366 -18.75 -0.05 -7.18
CA VAL A 366 -19.16 1.24 -6.57
C VAL A 366 -20.66 1.30 -6.21
N GLY A 367 -21.39 0.23 -6.47
CA GLY A 367 -22.86 0.18 -6.31
C GLY A 367 -23.60 0.45 -7.64
N ALA A 368 -24.47 -0.48 -8.05
CA ALA A 368 -25.13 -0.38 -9.37
C ALA A 368 -26.01 0.88 -9.48
N PHE A 369 -26.78 1.21 -8.43
CA PHE A 369 -27.59 2.42 -8.43
C PHE A 369 -26.76 3.70 -8.26
N VAL A 370 -25.63 3.64 -7.59
CA VAL A 370 -24.68 4.77 -7.49
C VAL A 370 -24.15 5.16 -8.86
N LEU A 371 -23.84 4.16 -9.68
CA LEU A 371 -23.39 4.39 -11.06
C LEU A 371 -24.52 5.01 -11.92
N MET A 372 -25.78 4.65 -11.69
CA MET A 372 -26.93 5.29 -12.33
C MET A 372 -27.04 6.76 -11.95
N LEU A 373 -26.89 7.11 -10.68
CA LEU A 373 -26.87 8.50 -10.21
C LEU A 373 -25.66 9.28 -10.78
N PHE A 374 -24.52 8.63 -10.92
CA PHE A 374 -23.36 9.21 -11.58
C PHE A 374 -23.66 9.60 -13.02
N TRP A 375 -24.28 8.72 -13.83
CA TRP A 375 -24.72 9.07 -15.18
C TRP A 375 -25.77 10.18 -15.19
N LEU A 376 -26.68 10.19 -14.23
CA LEU A 376 -27.66 11.28 -14.08
C LEU A 376 -26.96 12.64 -13.85
N SER A 377 -25.80 12.65 -13.17
CA SER A 377 -25.04 13.88 -12.91
C SER A 377 -24.61 14.61 -14.19
N PHE A 378 -24.38 13.89 -15.30
CA PHE A 378 -24.04 14.48 -16.59
C PHE A 378 -25.08 15.49 -17.07
N PHE A 379 -26.33 15.21 -16.81
CA PHE A 379 -27.44 16.02 -17.30
C PHE A 379 -27.80 17.16 -16.33
N ILE A 380 -27.89 16.86 -15.05
CA ILE A 380 -28.51 17.79 -14.08
C ILE A 380 -27.53 18.61 -13.26
N VAL A 381 -26.28 18.16 -13.08
CA VAL A 381 -25.25 18.92 -12.37
C VAL A 381 -24.62 19.93 -13.33
N LYS A 382 -24.52 21.19 -12.90
CA LYS A 382 -23.96 22.30 -13.72
C LYS A 382 -22.65 22.79 -13.08
N GLY A 383 -21.82 23.38 -13.89
CA GLY A 383 -20.57 24.06 -13.47
C GLY A 383 -19.29 23.26 -13.77
N PRO A 384 -18.12 23.91 -13.60
CA PRO A 384 -16.83 23.33 -13.98
C PRO A 384 -16.44 22.13 -13.12
N MET A 385 -16.86 22.08 -11.84
CA MET A 385 -16.54 20.97 -10.93
C MET A 385 -16.97 19.61 -11.49
N LYS A 386 -18.17 19.55 -12.12
CA LYS A 386 -18.64 18.32 -12.77
C LYS A 386 -17.64 17.81 -13.79
N TRP A 387 -17.19 18.65 -14.69
CA TRP A 387 -16.30 18.27 -15.79
C TRP A 387 -14.92 17.85 -15.30
N CYS A 388 -14.38 18.53 -14.27
CA CYS A 388 -13.10 18.17 -13.68
C CYS A 388 -13.17 16.82 -12.95
N LEU A 389 -14.26 16.54 -12.23
CA LEU A 389 -14.46 15.24 -11.58
C LEU A 389 -14.69 14.12 -12.60
N LEU A 390 -15.40 14.38 -13.71
CA LEU A 390 -15.55 13.45 -14.82
C LEU A 390 -14.21 13.15 -15.49
N ALA A 391 -13.38 14.17 -15.71
CA ALA A 391 -12.04 14.02 -16.24
C ALA A 391 -11.17 13.16 -15.30
N ALA A 392 -11.26 13.37 -13.98
CA ALA A 392 -10.57 12.54 -12.99
C ALA A 392 -11.04 11.07 -13.04
N THR A 393 -12.34 10.84 -13.17
CA THR A 393 -12.90 9.48 -13.32
C THR A 393 -12.37 8.80 -14.58
N ALA A 394 -12.43 9.48 -15.72
CA ALA A 394 -11.94 8.95 -16.99
C ALA A 394 -10.44 8.67 -16.95
N LEU A 395 -9.64 9.61 -16.41
CA LEU A 395 -8.21 9.45 -16.22
C LEU A 395 -7.88 8.20 -15.39
N SER A 396 -8.58 8.02 -14.27
CA SER A 396 -8.43 6.88 -13.38
C SER A 396 -8.69 5.55 -14.09
N ILE A 397 -9.78 5.47 -14.86
CA ILE A 397 -10.14 4.25 -15.61
C ILE A 397 -9.09 3.96 -16.69
N LEU A 398 -8.70 4.95 -17.48
CA LEU A 398 -7.74 4.77 -18.58
C LEU A 398 -6.36 4.34 -18.06
N LEU A 399 -5.89 4.94 -16.97
CA LEU A 399 -4.61 4.57 -16.34
C LEU A 399 -4.66 3.20 -15.66
N SER A 400 -5.82 2.78 -15.16
CA SER A 400 -5.96 1.45 -14.55
C SER A 400 -5.80 0.30 -15.56
N TRP A 401 -6.03 0.56 -16.84
CA TRP A 401 -5.84 -0.44 -17.91
C TRP A 401 -4.36 -0.77 -18.16
N GLY A 402 -3.42 0.08 -17.76
CA GLY A 402 -1.99 -0.18 -17.78
C GLY A 402 -1.50 -0.79 -19.09
N LYS A 403 -1.03 -2.07 -19.04
CA LYS A 403 -0.56 -2.81 -20.23
C LYS A 403 -1.61 -2.95 -21.33
N ASN A 404 -2.90 -2.90 -21.00
CA ASN A 404 -4.01 -3.01 -21.95
C ASN A 404 -4.27 -1.69 -22.70
N PHE A 405 -3.59 -0.59 -22.28
CA PHE A 405 -3.57 0.70 -22.98
C PHE A 405 -2.19 1.36 -22.84
N MET A 406 -1.15 0.63 -23.28
CA MET A 406 0.24 0.97 -22.99
C MET A 406 0.64 2.36 -23.50
N GLY A 407 0.25 2.76 -24.72
CA GLY A 407 0.62 4.07 -25.25
C GLY A 407 0.14 5.27 -24.42
N PHE A 408 -0.98 5.13 -23.68
CA PHE A 408 -1.42 6.13 -22.72
C PHE A 408 -0.64 6.04 -21.40
N THR A 409 -0.36 4.82 -20.96
CA THR A 409 0.41 4.56 -19.74
C THR A 409 1.85 5.04 -19.87
N ASP A 410 2.51 4.82 -21.02
CA ASP A 410 3.87 5.28 -21.31
C ASP A 410 4.01 6.78 -21.17
N PHE A 411 3.03 7.56 -21.65
CA PHE A 411 3.05 9.01 -21.46
C PHE A 411 3.19 9.39 -19.97
N PHE A 412 2.52 8.69 -19.08
CA PHE A 412 2.63 8.95 -17.64
C PHE A 412 3.94 8.44 -17.05
N LEU A 413 4.42 7.28 -17.48
CA LEU A 413 5.69 6.72 -17.05
C LEU A 413 6.87 7.60 -17.43
N ASP A 414 6.83 8.22 -18.61
CA ASP A 414 7.94 8.99 -19.16
C ASP A 414 7.91 10.47 -18.73
N TYR A 415 6.73 11.08 -18.58
CA TYR A 415 6.59 12.53 -18.42
C TYR A 415 6.01 12.98 -17.09
N VAL A 416 5.35 12.10 -16.31
CA VAL A 416 4.78 12.49 -15.02
C VAL A 416 5.74 12.12 -13.88
N PRO A 417 6.32 13.13 -13.19
CA PRO A 417 7.29 12.85 -12.13
C PRO A 417 6.75 11.87 -11.09
N MET A 418 7.59 10.93 -10.66
CA MET A 418 7.30 9.90 -9.66
C MET A 418 6.29 8.82 -10.08
N TYR A 419 5.63 8.90 -11.23
CA TYR A 419 4.65 7.89 -11.63
C TYR A 419 5.31 6.51 -11.82
N ASP A 420 6.55 6.48 -12.30
CA ASP A 420 7.41 5.31 -12.49
C ASP A 420 7.93 4.64 -11.19
N LYS A 421 7.68 5.26 -10.04
CA LYS A 421 8.06 4.72 -8.71
C LYS A 421 7.01 3.79 -8.10
N PHE A 422 5.80 3.72 -8.68
CA PHE A 422 4.67 3.00 -8.13
C PHE A 422 4.28 1.83 -9.02
N ARG A 423 4.00 0.69 -8.39
CA ARG A 423 3.48 -0.51 -9.07
C ARG A 423 1.96 -0.63 -8.91
N THR A 424 1.36 -1.61 -9.61
CA THR A 424 -0.06 -1.95 -9.49
C THR A 424 -0.95 -0.80 -9.94
N VAL A 425 -0.87 -0.47 -11.23
CA VAL A 425 -1.61 0.65 -11.83
C VAL A 425 -3.11 0.56 -11.63
N ALA A 426 -3.70 -0.65 -11.51
CA ALA A 426 -5.11 -0.85 -11.19
C ALA A 426 -5.56 -0.13 -9.90
N SER A 427 -4.65 0.10 -8.95
CA SER A 427 -4.95 0.81 -7.69
C SER A 427 -5.41 2.25 -7.89
N ILE A 428 -5.18 2.87 -9.07
CA ILE A 428 -5.63 4.24 -9.36
C ILE A 428 -7.16 4.36 -9.45
N LEU A 429 -7.87 3.22 -9.57
CA LEU A 429 -9.35 3.19 -9.56
C LEU A 429 -9.96 3.76 -8.27
N VAL A 430 -9.19 3.92 -7.19
CA VAL A 430 -9.62 4.64 -5.97
C VAL A 430 -10.10 6.07 -6.27
N ILE A 431 -9.58 6.70 -7.36
CA ILE A 431 -10.08 7.99 -7.83
C ILE A 431 -11.51 7.85 -8.37
N ALA A 432 -11.78 6.84 -9.18
CA ALA A 432 -13.14 6.59 -9.69
C ALA A 432 -14.11 6.25 -8.56
N GLU A 433 -13.66 5.44 -7.58
CA GLU A 433 -14.44 5.12 -6.37
C GLU A 433 -14.76 6.35 -5.51
N PHE A 434 -13.93 7.39 -5.56
CA PHE A 434 -14.17 8.66 -4.89
C PHE A 434 -15.08 9.59 -5.72
N THR A 435 -14.78 9.74 -7.00
CA THR A 435 -15.46 10.73 -7.86
C THR A 435 -16.86 10.29 -8.28
N ILE A 436 -17.11 8.98 -8.49
CA ILE A 436 -18.42 8.45 -8.84
C ILE A 436 -19.44 8.69 -7.72
N PRO A 437 -19.20 8.31 -6.44
CA PRO A 437 -20.12 8.64 -5.35
C PRO A 437 -20.27 10.14 -5.13
N LEU A 438 -19.21 10.94 -5.28
CA LEU A 438 -19.30 12.40 -5.12
C LEU A 438 -20.21 13.03 -6.17
N LEU A 439 -20.07 12.66 -7.44
CA LEU A 439 -20.94 13.13 -8.54
C LEU A 439 -22.37 12.60 -8.38
N ALA A 440 -22.56 11.36 -7.97
CA ALA A 440 -23.87 10.79 -7.64
C ALA A 440 -24.56 11.60 -6.54
N MET A 441 -23.82 11.96 -5.49
CA MET A 441 -24.35 12.81 -4.41
C MET A 441 -24.65 14.23 -4.85
N MET A 442 -23.84 14.82 -5.73
CA MET A 442 -24.14 16.14 -6.34
C MET A 442 -25.43 16.08 -7.16
N ALA A 443 -25.66 15.01 -7.92
CA ALA A 443 -26.91 14.80 -8.63
C ALA A 443 -28.09 14.69 -7.69
N LEU A 444 -28.00 13.86 -6.65
CA LEU A 444 -29.06 13.67 -5.66
C LEU A 444 -29.34 14.94 -4.87
N LYS A 445 -28.30 15.72 -4.52
CA LYS A 445 -28.45 17.06 -3.91
C LYS A 445 -29.28 17.97 -4.82
N LYS A 446 -28.94 18.02 -6.12
CA LYS A 446 -29.68 18.82 -7.09
C LYS A 446 -31.14 18.39 -7.19
N VAL A 447 -31.42 17.09 -7.21
CA VAL A 447 -32.78 16.52 -7.25
C VAL A 447 -33.61 16.94 -6.02
N VAL A 448 -32.98 16.95 -4.82
CA VAL A 448 -33.68 17.29 -3.56
C VAL A 448 -33.88 18.81 -3.40
N GLU A 449 -32.90 19.62 -3.81
CA GLU A 449 -32.95 21.10 -3.69
C GLU A 449 -33.76 21.75 -4.81
N ASP A 450 -33.81 21.15 -5.99
CA ASP A 450 -34.54 21.61 -7.16
C ASP A 450 -35.31 20.45 -7.80
N PRO A 451 -36.48 20.09 -7.24
CA PRO A 451 -37.31 18.99 -7.77
C PRO A 451 -37.71 19.17 -9.23
N ASP A 452 -37.73 20.39 -9.74
CA ASP A 452 -38.12 20.67 -11.11
C ASP A 452 -36.98 20.37 -12.11
N CYS A 453 -35.76 20.11 -11.64
CA CYS A 453 -34.66 19.64 -12.50
C CYS A 453 -34.98 18.32 -13.23
N LEU A 454 -35.94 17.52 -12.74
CA LEU A 454 -36.43 16.30 -13.36
C LEU A 454 -37.83 16.45 -13.96
N ARG A 455 -38.46 17.62 -13.81
CA ARG A 455 -39.82 17.92 -14.27
C ARG A 455 -39.78 18.90 -15.45
N GLY A 456 -40.85 18.98 -16.21
CA GLY A 456 -40.97 19.90 -17.34
C GLY A 456 -40.21 19.43 -18.58
N LYS A 457 -39.88 20.40 -19.44
CA LYS A 457 -39.15 20.15 -20.72
C LYS A 457 -37.92 21.05 -20.79
N GLU A 458 -36.87 20.58 -21.47
CA GLU A 458 -35.66 21.32 -21.85
C GLU A 458 -35.42 21.05 -23.34
N ASP A 459 -35.28 22.08 -24.13
CA ASP A 459 -35.12 22.00 -25.61
C ASP A 459 -36.19 21.12 -26.30
N GLY A 460 -37.44 21.19 -25.81
CA GLY A 460 -38.57 20.44 -26.34
C GLY A 460 -38.72 19.00 -25.80
N LEU A 461 -37.70 18.44 -25.18
CA LEU A 461 -37.70 17.09 -24.63
C LEU A 461 -38.09 17.07 -23.14
N PRO A 462 -38.91 16.08 -22.71
CA PRO A 462 -39.24 15.95 -21.27
C PRO A 462 -37.99 15.61 -20.44
N ARG A 463 -37.72 16.32 -19.34
CA ARG A 463 -36.52 16.06 -18.49
C ARG A 463 -36.46 14.67 -17.88
N VAL A 464 -37.55 13.90 -17.88
CA VAL A 464 -37.57 12.49 -17.49
C VAL A 464 -36.62 11.64 -18.30
N HIS A 465 -36.31 12.07 -19.55
CA HIS A 465 -35.33 11.35 -20.40
C HIS A 465 -33.90 11.31 -19.79
N TYR A 466 -33.55 12.23 -18.90
CA TYR A 466 -32.28 12.10 -18.17
C TYR A 466 -32.24 10.85 -17.32
N ILE A 467 -33.34 10.53 -16.63
CA ILE A 467 -33.49 9.29 -15.86
C ILE A 467 -33.49 8.07 -16.81
N THR A 468 -34.19 8.15 -17.94
CA THR A 468 -34.28 7.04 -18.90
C THR A 468 -32.93 6.72 -19.51
N VAL A 469 -32.15 7.73 -19.94
CA VAL A 469 -30.80 7.52 -20.52
C VAL A 469 -29.86 6.97 -19.43
N SER A 470 -29.87 7.52 -18.22
CA SER A 470 -29.04 7.03 -17.11
C SER A 470 -29.39 5.58 -16.75
N PHE A 471 -30.69 5.23 -16.77
CA PHE A 471 -31.15 3.86 -16.59
C PHE A 471 -30.68 2.95 -17.74
N ALA A 472 -30.81 3.38 -18.99
CA ALA A 472 -30.38 2.61 -20.15
C ALA A 472 -28.88 2.27 -20.11
N LEU A 473 -28.04 3.24 -19.69
CA LEU A 473 -26.59 3.06 -19.54
C LEU A 473 -26.17 2.17 -18.36
N THR A 474 -27.08 1.83 -17.47
CA THR A 474 -26.78 1.02 -16.28
C THR A 474 -27.72 -0.17 -16.15
N GLY A 475 -28.97 0.03 -15.74
CA GLY A 475 -29.97 -1.03 -15.66
C GLY A 475 -30.21 -1.70 -17.01
N GLY A 476 -30.28 -0.92 -18.12
CA GLY A 476 -30.40 -1.45 -19.47
C GLY A 476 -29.20 -2.33 -19.87
N MET A 477 -27.97 -1.87 -19.57
CA MET A 477 -26.77 -2.68 -19.81
C MET A 477 -26.74 -3.95 -18.95
N ALA A 478 -27.10 -3.86 -17.67
CA ALA A 478 -27.20 -5.03 -16.80
C ALA A 478 -28.24 -6.04 -17.31
N LEU A 479 -29.36 -5.55 -17.85
CA LEU A 479 -30.40 -6.38 -18.49
C LEU A 479 -29.85 -7.07 -19.74
N LEU A 480 -29.11 -6.35 -20.60
CA LEU A 480 -28.45 -6.92 -21.76
C LEU A 480 -27.42 -8.00 -21.39
N PHE A 481 -26.64 -7.77 -20.37
CA PHE A 481 -25.68 -8.76 -19.85
C PHE A 481 -26.37 -10.02 -19.34
N TRP A 482 -27.55 -9.88 -18.75
CA TRP A 482 -28.34 -11.03 -18.32
C TRP A 482 -28.96 -11.80 -19.49
N LEU A 483 -29.55 -11.11 -20.48
CA LEU A 483 -30.25 -11.72 -21.60
C LEU A 483 -29.30 -12.23 -22.69
N MET A 484 -28.22 -11.52 -22.95
CA MET A 484 -27.27 -11.76 -24.04
C MET A 484 -25.81 -11.69 -23.56
N PRO A 485 -25.42 -12.52 -22.60
CA PRO A 485 -24.08 -12.41 -21.97
C PRO A 485 -22.94 -12.65 -22.95
N ASP A 486 -23.15 -13.55 -23.93
CA ASP A 486 -22.13 -13.96 -24.90
C ASP A 486 -21.89 -12.91 -26.00
N LEU A 487 -22.72 -11.87 -26.08
CA LEU A 487 -22.52 -10.75 -27.02
C LEU A 487 -21.28 -9.91 -26.60
N PHE A 488 -21.00 -9.83 -25.29
CA PHE A 488 -19.93 -8.99 -24.71
C PHE A 488 -18.71 -9.81 -24.35
N PHE A 489 -18.91 -11.06 -23.93
CA PHE A 489 -17.85 -11.95 -23.49
C PHE A 489 -18.07 -13.32 -24.16
N GLY A 490 -17.42 -13.52 -25.30
CA GLY A 490 -17.55 -14.77 -26.06
C GLY A 490 -16.86 -15.97 -25.40
N ASN A 491 -15.98 -15.74 -24.46
CA ASN A 491 -15.26 -16.78 -23.71
C ASN A 491 -15.07 -16.36 -22.25
N TYR A 492 -15.32 -17.28 -21.32
CA TYR A 492 -15.16 -17.08 -19.87
C TYR A 492 -13.92 -17.83 -19.35
N ILE A 493 -12.91 -17.98 -20.18
CA ILE A 493 -11.64 -18.67 -19.90
C ILE A 493 -10.50 -17.67 -20.06
N SER A 494 -9.57 -17.64 -19.08
CA SER A 494 -8.38 -16.82 -19.13
C SER A 494 -7.20 -17.54 -19.81
N SER A 495 -6.17 -16.79 -20.21
CA SER A 495 -4.90 -17.37 -20.68
C SER A 495 -4.22 -18.22 -19.61
N SER A 496 -4.35 -17.84 -18.34
CA SER A 496 -3.84 -18.61 -17.21
C SER A 496 -4.54 -19.96 -17.07
N ASP A 497 -5.87 -20.02 -17.28
CA ASP A 497 -6.59 -21.30 -17.27
C ASP A 497 -6.08 -22.23 -18.36
N GLN A 498 -5.82 -21.70 -19.56
CA GLN A 498 -5.28 -22.50 -20.68
C GLN A 498 -3.89 -23.04 -20.34
N MET A 499 -3.03 -22.20 -19.75
CA MET A 499 -1.68 -22.59 -19.33
C MET A 499 -1.73 -23.68 -18.25
N TYR A 500 -2.54 -23.51 -17.21
CA TYR A 500 -2.69 -24.51 -16.14
C TYR A 500 -3.31 -25.80 -16.68
N MET A 501 -4.32 -25.72 -17.54
CA MET A 501 -4.90 -26.91 -18.15
C MET A 501 -3.85 -27.70 -18.95
N GLN A 502 -3.04 -27.00 -19.75
CA GLN A 502 -1.95 -27.64 -20.52
C GLN A 502 -0.92 -28.28 -19.60
N GLN A 503 -0.57 -27.62 -18.48
CA GLN A 503 0.35 -28.16 -17.48
C GLN A 503 -0.20 -29.45 -16.85
N TYR A 504 -1.49 -29.46 -16.45
CA TYR A 504 -2.11 -30.65 -15.87
C TYR A 504 -2.23 -31.81 -16.86
N VAL A 505 -2.50 -31.52 -18.14
CA VAL A 505 -2.50 -32.52 -19.20
C VAL A 505 -1.08 -33.07 -19.42
N SER A 506 -0.08 -32.21 -19.51
CA SER A 506 1.32 -32.63 -19.70
C SER A 506 1.86 -33.46 -18.54
N ALA A 507 1.39 -33.18 -17.32
CA ALA A 507 1.71 -33.94 -16.12
C ALA A 507 0.90 -35.24 -15.95
N GLY A 508 -0.03 -35.53 -16.88
CA GLY A 508 -0.86 -36.72 -16.85
C GLY A 508 -1.99 -36.74 -15.81
N TYR A 509 -2.27 -35.58 -15.17
CA TYR A 509 -3.38 -35.47 -14.21
C TYR A 509 -4.75 -35.39 -14.88
N ILE A 510 -4.81 -34.82 -16.10
CA ILE A 510 -6.03 -34.71 -16.89
C ILE A 510 -5.80 -35.33 -18.28
N PRO A 511 -6.67 -36.24 -18.74
CA PRO A 511 -6.61 -36.75 -20.10
C PRO A 511 -6.86 -35.63 -21.13
N GLN A 512 -6.09 -35.63 -22.21
CA GLN A 512 -6.20 -34.63 -23.29
C GLN A 512 -7.60 -34.49 -23.83
N GLU A 513 -8.30 -35.62 -23.96
CA GLU A 513 -9.68 -35.69 -24.50
C GLU A 513 -10.70 -34.99 -23.58
N MET A 514 -10.43 -34.92 -22.29
CA MET A 514 -11.32 -34.30 -21.30
C MET A 514 -11.08 -32.78 -21.13
N ALA A 515 -9.89 -32.28 -21.47
CA ALA A 515 -9.50 -30.90 -21.24
C ALA A 515 -10.52 -29.90 -21.86
N GLY A 516 -10.94 -30.11 -23.09
CA GLY A 516 -11.93 -29.25 -23.75
C GLY A 516 -13.29 -29.27 -23.02
N GLN A 517 -13.79 -30.44 -22.63
CA GLN A 517 -15.07 -30.56 -21.91
C GLN A 517 -15.04 -29.90 -20.51
N ILE A 518 -13.91 -29.97 -19.83
CA ILE A 518 -13.71 -29.31 -18.52
C ILE A 518 -13.72 -27.78 -18.72
N MET A 519 -13.00 -27.26 -19.71
CA MET A 519 -12.96 -25.83 -20.01
C MET A 519 -14.33 -25.30 -20.46
N ASP A 520 -15.07 -26.02 -21.27
CA ASP A 520 -16.43 -25.65 -21.67
C ASP A 520 -17.36 -25.57 -20.45
N ASN A 521 -17.28 -26.52 -19.53
CA ASN A 521 -18.08 -26.49 -18.32
C ASN A 521 -17.66 -25.39 -17.36
N MET A 522 -16.34 -25.09 -17.23
CA MET A 522 -15.85 -23.93 -16.47
C MET A 522 -16.42 -22.62 -17.05
N SER A 523 -16.45 -22.49 -18.38
CA SER A 523 -17.04 -21.35 -19.05
C SER A 523 -18.52 -21.19 -18.71
N GLU A 524 -19.30 -22.28 -18.74
CA GLU A 524 -20.71 -22.30 -18.34
C GLU A 524 -20.92 -21.92 -16.88
N MET A 525 -20.10 -22.43 -15.98
CA MET A 525 -20.13 -22.11 -14.55
C MET A 525 -19.90 -20.61 -14.31
N ARG A 526 -18.87 -20.02 -14.94
CA ARG A 526 -18.54 -18.59 -14.83
C ARG A 526 -19.58 -17.68 -15.50
N ARG A 527 -20.13 -18.11 -16.63
CA ARG A 527 -21.25 -17.45 -17.29
C ARG A 527 -22.48 -17.38 -16.37
N ALA A 528 -22.79 -18.45 -15.65
CA ALA A 528 -23.88 -18.46 -14.67
C ALA A 528 -23.67 -17.48 -13.51
N MET A 529 -22.42 -17.35 -13.01
CA MET A 529 -22.06 -16.34 -12.01
C MET A 529 -22.27 -14.92 -12.51
N PHE A 530 -21.82 -14.61 -13.72
CA PHE A 530 -21.96 -13.30 -14.35
C PHE A 530 -23.42 -12.92 -14.57
N THR A 531 -24.23 -13.81 -15.15
CA THR A 531 -25.65 -13.55 -15.44
C THR A 531 -26.48 -13.38 -14.17
N ALA A 532 -26.21 -14.15 -13.12
CA ALA A 532 -26.86 -13.98 -11.82
C ALA A 532 -26.62 -12.60 -11.22
N ASP A 533 -25.38 -12.10 -11.30
CA ASP A 533 -25.04 -10.76 -10.80
C ASP A 533 -25.56 -9.63 -11.72
N ALA A 534 -25.61 -9.85 -13.02
CA ALA A 534 -26.20 -8.91 -13.96
C ALA A 534 -27.70 -8.68 -13.65
N LEU A 535 -28.44 -9.76 -13.41
CA LEU A 535 -29.85 -9.68 -12.98
C LEU A 535 -30.00 -8.93 -11.64
N ARG A 536 -29.13 -9.22 -10.65
CA ARG A 536 -29.12 -8.52 -9.36
C ARG A 536 -28.90 -7.01 -9.58
N SER A 537 -27.90 -6.62 -10.35
CA SER A 537 -27.59 -5.22 -10.63
C SER A 537 -28.75 -4.51 -11.34
N PHE A 538 -29.40 -5.19 -12.31
CA PHE A 538 -30.62 -4.69 -12.95
C PHE A 538 -31.71 -4.40 -11.93
N ILE A 539 -32.01 -5.34 -11.01
CA ILE A 539 -33.06 -5.19 -9.99
C ILE A 539 -32.75 -4.00 -9.08
N VAL A 540 -31.50 -3.85 -8.63
CA VAL A 540 -31.06 -2.73 -7.77
C VAL A 540 -31.28 -1.38 -8.46
N VAL A 541 -30.84 -1.27 -9.73
CA VAL A 541 -31.02 -0.04 -10.52
C VAL A 541 -32.51 0.23 -10.77
N ALA A 542 -33.32 -0.78 -11.03
CA ALA A 542 -34.76 -0.64 -11.25
C ALA A 542 -35.49 -0.12 -10.00
N ILE A 543 -35.19 -0.69 -8.81
CA ILE A 543 -35.77 -0.23 -7.54
C ILE A 543 -35.37 1.22 -7.25
N GLY A 544 -34.08 1.55 -7.37
CA GLY A 544 -33.59 2.92 -7.15
C GLY A 544 -34.22 3.93 -8.11
N THR A 545 -34.38 3.55 -9.36
CA THR A 545 -35.05 4.36 -10.39
C THR A 545 -36.53 4.56 -10.05
N ALA A 546 -37.22 3.52 -9.57
CA ALA A 546 -38.61 3.62 -9.12
C ALA A 546 -38.77 4.60 -7.96
N LEU A 547 -37.82 4.63 -6.99
CA LEU A 547 -37.80 5.62 -5.90
C LEU A 547 -37.68 7.05 -6.43
N LEU A 548 -36.80 7.28 -7.41
CA LEU A 548 -36.65 8.60 -8.06
C LEU A 548 -37.91 9.02 -8.83
N LEU A 549 -38.53 8.10 -9.55
CA LEU A 549 -39.76 8.35 -10.31
C LEU A 549 -40.96 8.62 -9.38
N ALA A 550 -41.03 7.89 -8.24
CA ALA A 550 -42.05 8.15 -7.19
C ALA A 550 -41.87 9.53 -6.54
N TYR A 551 -40.62 9.97 -6.31
CA TYR A 551 -40.31 11.32 -5.86
C TYR A 551 -40.65 12.37 -6.91
N ARG A 552 -40.25 12.14 -8.16
CA ARG A 552 -40.58 13.03 -9.29
C ARG A 552 -42.09 13.23 -9.45
N SER A 553 -42.89 12.17 -9.30
CA SER A 553 -44.36 12.23 -9.41
C SER A 553 -45.07 12.86 -8.20
N GLY A 554 -44.32 13.23 -7.16
CA GLY A 554 -44.86 13.79 -5.92
C GLY A 554 -45.49 12.77 -4.95
N LYS A 555 -45.45 11.46 -5.29
CA LYS A 555 -45.94 10.38 -4.44
C LYS A 555 -45.07 10.11 -3.23
N LEU A 556 -43.78 10.46 -3.30
CA LEU A 556 -42.80 10.24 -2.25
C LEU A 556 -42.15 11.58 -1.88
N LYS A 557 -41.97 11.85 -0.58
CA LYS A 557 -41.20 13.02 -0.10
C LYS A 557 -39.71 12.77 -0.12
N SER A 558 -38.89 13.83 -0.05
CA SER A 558 -37.41 13.74 -0.14
C SER A 558 -36.80 12.89 0.98
N THR A 559 -37.24 13.02 2.22
CA THR A 559 -36.70 12.26 3.36
C THR A 559 -36.91 10.75 3.22
N PRO A 560 -38.11 10.20 2.97
CA PRO A 560 -38.28 8.78 2.77
C PRO A 560 -37.60 8.27 1.46
N MET A 561 -37.48 9.11 0.43
CA MET A 561 -36.68 8.73 -0.78
C MET A 561 -35.22 8.52 -0.41
N VAL A 562 -34.59 9.47 0.27
CA VAL A 562 -33.17 9.36 0.69
C VAL A 562 -33.00 8.16 1.64
N ALA A 563 -33.90 7.96 2.59
CA ALA A 563 -33.86 6.78 3.48
C ALA A 563 -33.97 5.46 2.70
N GLY A 564 -34.88 5.38 1.72
CA GLY A 564 -35.00 4.22 0.86
C GLY A 564 -33.76 3.95 0.03
N ILE A 565 -33.09 5.00 -0.49
CA ILE A 565 -31.81 4.88 -1.20
C ILE A 565 -30.69 4.42 -0.25
N ILE A 566 -30.62 4.92 0.99
CA ILE A 566 -29.64 4.44 1.99
C ILE A 566 -29.80 2.92 2.18
N VAL A 567 -31.02 2.47 2.45
CA VAL A 567 -31.30 1.05 2.68
C VAL A 567 -30.96 0.22 1.44
N LEU A 568 -31.38 0.65 0.24
CA LEU A 568 -31.12 -0.04 -1.01
C LEU A 568 -29.62 -0.21 -1.25
N CYS A 569 -28.86 0.89 -1.18
CA CYS A 569 -27.41 0.86 -1.41
C CYS A 569 -26.65 0.10 -0.33
N LEU A 570 -27.07 0.24 0.94
CA LEU A 570 -26.44 -0.50 2.03
C LEU A 570 -26.67 -2.01 1.88
N VAL A 571 -27.88 -2.46 1.57
CA VAL A 571 -28.20 -3.89 1.34
C VAL A 571 -27.42 -4.42 0.14
N ASP A 572 -27.38 -3.67 -0.97
CA ASP A 572 -26.66 -4.03 -2.17
C ASP A 572 -25.16 -4.21 -1.90
N MET A 573 -24.51 -3.16 -1.40
CA MET A 573 -23.06 -3.13 -1.21
C MET A 573 -22.61 -4.04 -0.06
N TRP A 574 -23.39 -4.16 1.01
CA TRP A 574 -23.16 -5.09 2.11
C TRP A 574 -23.14 -6.54 1.64
N GLY A 575 -24.14 -6.91 0.82
CA GLY A 575 -24.24 -8.27 0.27
C GLY A 575 -23.04 -8.63 -0.60
N ILE A 576 -22.50 -7.66 -1.37
CA ILE A 576 -21.28 -7.86 -2.16
C ILE A 576 -20.05 -7.95 -1.26
N ASN A 577 -19.91 -7.06 -0.30
CA ASN A 577 -18.73 -7.03 0.58
C ASN A 577 -18.61 -8.30 1.42
N LYS A 578 -19.73 -8.88 1.88
CA LYS A 578 -19.72 -10.17 2.59
C LYS A 578 -19.28 -11.38 1.74
N ARG A 579 -19.17 -11.25 0.43
CA ARG A 579 -18.52 -12.29 -0.41
C ARG A 579 -17.00 -12.29 -0.24
N TYR A 580 -16.39 -11.12 -0.02
CA TYR A 580 -14.95 -10.89 -0.03
C TYR A 580 -14.36 -10.65 1.36
N LEU A 581 -15.17 -10.24 2.33
CA LEU A 581 -14.82 -10.12 3.73
C LEU A 581 -15.99 -10.61 4.58
N ASN A 582 -16.00 -11.90 4.88
CA ASN A 582 -17.04 -12.57 5.66
C ASN A 582 -16.50 -13.10 6.99
N ASP A 583 -17.42 -13.48 7.87
CA ASP A 583 -17.09 -13.92 9.22
C ASP A 583 -16.23 -15.21 9.26
N GLY A 584 -16.31 -16.07 8.23
CA GLY A 584 -15.52 -17.30 8.12
C GLY A 584 -14.02 -17.08 7.83
N MET A 585 -13.62 -15.87 7.46
CA MET A 585 -12.22 -15.51 7.23
C MET A 585 -11.49 -15.11 8.51
N PHE A 586 -12.24 -14.93 9.61
CA PHE A 586 -11.69 -14.54 10.89
C PHE A 586 -11.42 -15.77 11.74
N THR A 587 -10.28 -15.77 12.43
CA THR A 587 -9.83 -16.87 13.29
C THR A 587 -9.46 -16.34 14.67
N ARG A 588 -9.31 -17.23 15.63
CA ARG A 588 -8.80 -16.84 16.95
C ARG A 588 -7.37 -16.31 16.81
N PRO A 589 -7.04 -15.21 17.51
CA PRO A 589 -5.66 -14.70 17.50
C PRO A 589 -4.72 -15.79 18.01
N LYS A 590 -3.63 -16.00 17.29
CA LYS A 590 -2.53 -16.88 17.75
C LYS A 590 -1.58 -16.06 18.61
N SER A 591 -1.07 -16.64 19.70
CA SER A 591 0.10 -16.04 20.37
C SER A 591 1.30 -16.03 19.43
N ASN A 592 2.30 -15.18 19.71
CA ASN A 592 3.52 -15.17 18.89
C ASN A 592 4.18 -16.54 18.84
N GLU A 593 4.19 -17.29 19.94
CA GLU A 593 4.69 -18.67 20.00
C GLU A 593 3.92 -19.64 19.09
N GLN A 594 2.60 -19.45 18.94
CA GLN A 594 1.77 -20.23 18.02
C GLN A 594 1.92 -19.80 16.57
N ALA A 595 2.25 -18.51 16.34
CA ALA A 595 2.48 -17.97 15.00
C ALA A 595 3.88 -18.31 14.47
N PHE A 596 4.87 -18.35 15.38
CA PHE A 596 6.27 -18.68 15.12
C PHE A 596 6.70 -19.83 16.04
N PRO A 597 6.25 -21.08 15.78
CA PRO A 597 6.66 -22.22 16.59
C PRO A 597 8.17 -22.45 16.41
N GLN A 598 8.89 -22.46 17.51
CA GLN A 598 10.32 -22.75 17.51
C GLN A 598 10.56 -24.20 17.07
N THR A 599 11.26 -24.37 15.97
CA THR A 599 11.62 -25.70 15.46
C THR A 599 12.81 -26.29 16.20
N ASP A 600 13.11 -27.58 16.03
CA ASP A 600 14.29 -28.20 16.60
C ASP A 600 15.58 -27.56 16.09
N ALA A 601 15.60 -27.17 14.80
CA ALA A 601 16.71 -26.41 14.22
C ALA A 601 16.92 -25.08 14.92
N ASP A 602 15.84 -24.31 15.16
CA ASP A 602 15.94 -23.01 15.84
C ASP A 602 16.47 -23.20 17.28
N ARG A 603 16.01 -24.24 17.98
CA ARG A 603 16.48 -24.54 19.35
C ARG A 603 17.96 -24.87 19.41
N ILE A 604 18.46 -25.64 18.45
CA ILE A 604 19.88 -25.98 18.37
C ILE A 604 20.72 -24.73 18.07
N ILE A 605 20.33 -23.95 17.07
CA ILE A 605 21.07 -22.75 16.66
C ILE A 605 21.07 -21.70 17.77
N CYS A 606 19.95 -21.50 18.48
CA CYS A 606 19.86 -20.56 19.61
C CYS A 606 20.70 -20.96 20.84
N GLN A 607 21.29 -22.15 20.88
CA GLN A 607 22.24 -22.55 21.94
C GLN A 607 23.68 -22.05 21.67
N ASP A 608 23.95 -21.58 20.45
CA ASP A 608 25.24 -20.96 20.11
C ASP A 608 25.44 -19.67 20.91
N THR A 609 26.61 -19.55 21.53
CA THR A 609 26.97 -18.43 22.40
C THR A 609 27.62 -17.26 21.65
N ASP A 610 27.90 -17.41 20.35
CA ASP A 610 28.43 -16.32 19.55
C ASP A 610 27.44 -15.16 19.50
N THR A 611 27.96 -13.96 19.66
CA THR A 611 27.15 -12.75 19.81
C THR A 611 26.37 -12.41 18.55
N TYR A 612 26.94 -12.70 17.36
CA TYR A 612 26.37 -12.27 16.09
C TYR A 612 26.84 -13.12 14.91
N TYR A 613 25.88 -13.78 14.27
CA TYR A 613 26.06 -14.56 13.03
C TYR A 613 24.75 -14.58 12.25
N ARG A 614 24.78 -15.07 11.02
CA ARG A 614 23.59 -15.13 10.17
C ARG A 614 23.21 -16.57 9.83
N VAL A 615 21.91 -16.73 9.53
CA VAL A 615 21.29 -18.01 9.20
C VAL A 615 20.68 -17.95 7.81
N LEU A 616 21.00 -18.93 6.98
CA LEU A 616 20.35 -19.17 5.71
C LEU A 616 19.29 -20.27 5.88
N ASN A 617 18.03 -19.95 5.62
CA ASN A 617 16.95 -20.92 5.75
C ASN A 617 16.43 -21.33 4.36
N LEU A 618 16.74 -22.57 3.95
CA LEU A 618 16.30 -23.16 2.69
C LEU A 618 15.00 -23.99 2.86
N SER A 619 14.48 -24.10 4.08
CA SER A 619 13.21 -24.80 4.35
C SER A 619 11.97 -23.90 4.10
N VAL A 620 12.19 -22.62 3.77
CA VAL A 620 11.16 -21.63 3.44
C VAL A 620 11.55 -20.93 2.13
N SER A 621 10.66 -20.09 1.61
CA SER A 621 11.02 -19.20 0.48
C SER A 621 11.94 -18.10 0.98
N THR A 622 13.27 -18.32 0.95
CA THR A 622 14.30 -17.52 1.62
C THR A 622 14.10 -16.01 1.48
N PHE A 623 13.73 -15.52 0.28
CA PHE A 623 13.59 -14.09 -0.01
C PHE A 623 12.14 -13.59 -0.06
N ASN A 624 11.17 -14.45 0.35
CA ASN A 624 9.73 -14.11 0.43
C ASN A 624 9.09 -14.52 1.76
N ASP A 625 9.89 -14.77 2.79
CA ASP A 625 9.43 -15.21 4.12
C ASP A 625 10.19 -14.50 5.22
N ASN A 626 9.51 -14.11 6.32
CA ASN A 626 10.09 -13.44 7.49
C ASN A 626 10.06 -14.31 8.75
N THR A 627 9.75 -15.60 8.66
CA THR A 627 9.69 -16.46 9.85
C THR A 627 11.07 -16.71 10.46
N THR A 628 12.11 -16.80 9.62
CA THR A 628 13.50 -16.94 10.07
C THR A 628 13.94 -15.76 10.91
N SER A 629 13.53 -14.55 10.53
CA SER A 629 13.90 -13.29 11.21
C SER A 629 13.36 -13.19 12.64
N TYR A 630 12.40 -14.03 13.02
CA TYR A 630 11.85 -14.04 14.37
C TYR A 630 12.85 -14.56 15.41
N TYR A 631 13.67 -15.53 15.04
CA TYR A 631 14.67 -16.14 15.93
C TYR A 631 16.12 -15.79 15.58
N HIS A 632 16.40 -15.46 14.32
CA HIS A 632 17.76 -15.37 13.79
C HIS A 632 18.00 -14.09 12.97
N LYS A 633 19.26 -13.68 12.85
CA LYS A 633 19.70 -12.72 11.85
C LYS A 633 19.75 -13.46 10.51
N SER A 634 18.93 -13.03 9.55
CA SER A 634 18.68 -13.78 8.32
C SER A 634 19.43 -13.23 7.12
N ILE A 635 19.95 -14.13 6.28
CA ILE A 635 20.39 -13.83 4.91
C ILE A 635 19.21 -13.42 4.04
N GLY A 636 18.03 -14.02 4.31
CA GLY A 636 16.79 -13.79 3.57
C GLY A 636 15.87 -12.77 4.22
N GLY A 637 14.62 -12.82 3.80
CA GLY A 637 13.54 -11.98 4.29
C GLY A 637 12.57 -11.58 3.19
N TYR A 638 11.49 -10.89 3.57
CA TYR A 638 10.53 -10.30 2.65
C TYR A 638 10.32 -8.82 2.96
N HIS A 639 10.73 -7.96 2.03
CA HIS A 639 10.43 -6.54 2.06
C HIS A 639 10.37 -5.96 0.63
N PRO A 640 9.33 -5.21 0.26
CA PRO A 640 9.14 -4.70 -1.11
C PRO A 640 10.12 -3.57 -1.49
N ALA A 641 10.88 -3.04 -0.54
CA ALA A 641 11.88 -1.99 -0.74
C ALA A 641 13.23 -2.38 -0.11
N LYS A 642 13.68 -3.63 -0.34
CA LYS A 642 15.05 -4.04 0.04
C LYS A 642 16.11 -3.22 -0.69
N LEU A 643 17.34 -3.23 -0.22
CA LEU A 643 18.46 -2.55 -0.87
C LEU A 643 18.71 -3.11 -2.28
N ARG A 644 18.95 -2.23 -3.25
CA ARG A 644 19.13 -2.59 -4.66
C ARG A 644 20.33 -3.50 -4.85
N ARG A 645 21.48 -3.12 -4.34
CA ARG A 645 22.72 -3.90 -4.44
C ARG A 645 22.59 -5.29 -3.80
N TYR A 646 21.80 -5.42 -2.71
CA TYR A 646 21.55 -6.73 -2.12
C TYR A 646 20.65 -7.62 -3.01
N GLN A 647 19.67 -7.03 -3.70
CA GLN A 647 18.87 -7.77 -4.68
C GLN A 647 19.73 -8.25 -5.86
N GLU A 648 20.62 -7.42 -6.32
CA GLU A 648 21.55 -7.76 -7.40
C GLU A 648 22.51 -8.87 -6.97
N LEU A 649 23.01 -8.82 -5.74
CA LEU A 649 23.79 -9.91 -5.14
C LEU A 649 23.00 -11.22 -5.04
N ILE A 650 21.69 -11.15 -4.70
CA ILE A 650 20.81 -12.34 -4.69
C ILE A 650 20.77 -12.97 -6.08
N GLU A 651 20.57 -12.17 -7.11
CA GLU A 651 20.35 -12.65 -8.48
C GLU A 651 21.63 -13.19 -9.12
N GLU A 652 22.79 -12.53 -8.89
CA GLU A 652 24.04 -12.90 -9.52
C GLU A 652 24.82 -14.00 -8.77
N HIS A 653 24.75 -14.01 -7.45
CA HIS A 653 25.56 -14.89 -6.62
C HIS A 653 24.76 -15.81 -5.70
N LEU A 654 23.88 -15.24 -4.82
CA LEU A 654 23.31 -16.01 -3.72
C LEU A 654 22.41 -17.15 -4.20
N GLN A 655 21.61 -16.97 -5.26
CA GLN A 655 20.77 -18.06 -5.81
C GLN A 655 21.61 -19.25 -6.28
N GLY A 656 22.72 -18.98 -6.96
CA GLY A 656 23.68 -20.01 -7.39
C GLY A 656 24.34 -20.70 -6.21
N GLU A 657 24.80 -19.92 -5.22
CA GLU A 657 25.47 -20.45 -4.03
C GLU A 657 24.52 -21.24 -3.12
N MET A 658 23.26 -20.83 -3.01
CA MET A 658 22.22 -21.60 -2.28
C MET A 658 22.01 -22.98 -2.88
N SER A 659 22.07 -23.10 -4.21
CA SER A 659 21.99 -24.40 -4.87
C SER A 659 23.24 -25.24 -4.60
N ARG A 660 24.43 -24.64 -4.67
CA ARG A 660 25.72 -25.31 -4.43
C ARG A 660 25.85 -25.78 -2.98
N ILE A 661 25.50 -24.94 -1.99
CA ILE A 661 25.58 -25.34 -0.57
C ILE A 661 24.56 -26.44 -0.25
N ASN A 662 23.37 -26.41 -0.86
CA ASN A 662 22.40 -27.48 -0.70
C ASN A 662 22.92 -28.81 -1.26
N SER A 663 23.57 -28.79 -2.44
CA SER A 663 24.19 -29.98 -3.02
C SER A 663 25.35 -30.47 -2.16
N ALA A 664 26.22 -29.56 -1.69
CA ALA A 664 27.37 -29.88 -0.84
C ALA A 664 26.93 -30.56 0.47
N VAL A 665 25.87 -30.07 1.12
CA VAL A 665 25.32 -30.70 2.34
C VAL A 665 24.81 -32.13 2.07
N ILE A 666 24.15 -32.34 0.92
CA ILE A 666 23.63 -33.67 0.56
C ILE A 666 24.80 -34.64 0.27
N GLU A 667 25.80 -34.20 -0.50
CA GLU A 667 26.96 -35.00 -0.90
C GLU A 667 27.86 -35.34 0.28
N SER A 668 28.06 -34.40 1.22
CA SER A 668 28.86 -34.58 2.44
C SER A 668 28.10 -35.19 3.63
N ALA A 669 26.85 -35.57 3.46
CA ALA A 669 25.97 -36.01 4.54
C ALA A 669 25.90 -35.06 5.75
N GLY A 670 26.02 -33.74 5.48
CA GLY A 670 25.98 -32.68 6.47
C GLY A 670 27.32 -32.20 7.01
N HIS A 671 28.43 -32.76 6.52
CA HIS A 671 29.80 -32.43 6.93
C HIS A 671 30.43 -31.43 5.96
N LEU A 672 30.03 -30.15 6.07
CA LEU A 672 30.53 -29.09 5.18
C LEU A 672 32.05 -28.83 5.32
N GLU A 673 32.69 -29.27 6.39
CA GLU A 673 34.12 -29.23 6.58
C GLU A 673 34.90 -30.05 5.55
N ASP A 674 34.27 -31.06 4.97
CA ASP A 674 34.85 -31.93 3.95
C ASP A 674 34.73 -31.32 2.53
N CYS A 675 34.10 -30.18 2.36
CA CYS A 675 33.91 -29.50 1.08
C CYS A 675 34.83 -28.29 0.94
N PRO A 676 35.20 -27.88 -0.28
CA PRO A 676 35.98 -26.66 -0.52
C PRO A 676 35.06 -25.42 -0.47
N GLY A 677 34.54 -25.10 0.71
CA GLY A 677 33.46 -24.10 0.91
C GLY A 677 33.90 -22.67 0.54
N ASP A 678 35.21 -22.34 0.65
CA ASP A 678 35.73 -21.04 0.23
C ASP A 678 35.54 -20.77 -1.27
N SER A 679 35.58 -21.82 -2.11
CA SER A 679 35.40 -21.70 -3.56
C SER A 679 33.95 -21.99 -4.01
N LEU A 680 33.20 -22.77 -3.24
CA LEU A 680 31.83 -23.13 -3.62
C LEU A 680 30.79 -22.06 -3.31
N PHE A 681 30.94 -21.35 -2.19
CA PHE A 681 29.97 -20.36 -1.71
C PHE A 681 30.62 -19.18 -0.96
N PRO A 682 31.60 -18.49 -1.62
CA PRO A 682 32.40 -17.41 -1.00
C PRO A 682 31.54 -16.22 -0.56
N VAL A 683 30.47 -15.89 -1.29
CA VAL A 683 29.59 -14.77 -0.94
C VAL A 683 28.74 -15.07 0.29
N LEU A 684 28.26 -16.29 0.47
CA LEU A 684 27.60 -16.70 1.72
C LEU A 684 28.57 -16.67 2.90
N ASN A 685 29.85 -17.02 2.70
CA ASN A 685 30.87 -16.99 3.74
C ASN A 685 31.22 -15.57 4.19
N MET A 686 31.39 -14.61 3.25
CA MET A 686 31.68 -13.21 3.57
C MET A 686 30.49 -12.53 4.28
N LEU A 687 29.26 -13.03 4.08
CA LEU A 687 28.06 -12.58 4.80
C LEU A 687 27.92 -13.20 6.19
N ASN A 688 28.95 -13.90 6.69
CA ASN A 688 28.93 -14.59 7.98
C ASN A 688 27.76 -15.58 8.16
N THR A 689 27.49 -16.37 7.12
CA THR A 689 26.46 -17.41 7.13
C THR A 689 26.95 -18.60 7.93
N LYS A 690 26.74 -18.60 9.25
CA LYS A 690 27.24 -19.66 10.15
C LYS A 690 26.37 -20.91 10.15
N TYR A 691 25.07 -20.78 9.90
CA TYR A 691 24.14 -21.90 9.86
C TYR A 691 23.28 -21.90 8.61
N VAL A 692 22.98 -23.13 8.12
CA VAL A 692 22.03 -23.40 7.06
C VAL A 692 20.94 -24.31 7.56
N ILE A 693 19.66 -23.95 7.39
CA ILE A 693 18.51 -24.77 7.74
C ILE A 693 17.95 -25.41 6.47
N LEU A 694 17.93 -26.71 6.43
CA LEU A 694 17.44 -27.50 5.30
C LEU A 694 16.10 -28.19 5.62
N PRO A 695 15.22 -28.37 4.62
CA PRO A 695 14.01 -29.16 4.80
C PRO A 695 14.34 -30.65 4.85
N LEU A 696 13.71 -31.36 5.77
CA LEU A 696 13.71 -32.83 5.83
C LEU A 696 12.37 -33.38 5.33
N LYS A 697 12.35 -34.68 5.02
CA LYS A 697 11.11 -35.44 4.85
C LYS A 697 10.29 -35.29 6.13
N ASP A 698 8.97 -35.30 6.04
CA ASP A 698 8.03 -35.16 7.18
C ASP A 698 7.99 -33.77 7.85
N ASN A 699 8.30 -32.71 7.10
CA ASN A 699 8.32 -31.33 7.58
C ASN A 699 9.35 -31.04 8.69
N GLY A 700 10.32 -31.94 8.91
CA GLY A 700 11.47 -31.67 9.78
C GLY A 700 12.41 -30.60 9.21
N LYS A 701 13.26 -30.05 10.09
CA LYS A 701 14.27 -29.07 9.70
C LYS A 701 15.63 -29.47 10.27
N LEU A 702 16.66 -29.49 9.41
CA LEU A 702 18.02 -29.85 9.77
C LEU A 702 18.88 -28.60 9.84
N PRO A 703 19.46 -28.23 10.99
CA PRO A 703 20.48 -27.19 11.06
C PRO A 703 21.86 -27.79 10.70
N VAL A 704 22.56 -27.15 9.80
CA VAL A 704 23.94 -27.53 9.42
C VAL A 704 24.84 -26.32 9.68
N GLN A 705 25.95 -26.53 10.39
CA GLN A 705 26.93 -25.50 10.63
C GLN A 705 27.84 -25.34 9.40
N ASN A 706 28.10 -24.08 9.01
CA ASN A 706 29.06 -23.75 7.97
C ASN A 706 30.38 -23.29 8.61
N PRO A 707 31.43 -24.11 8.56
CA PRO A 707 32.74 -23.78 9.16
C PRO A 707 33.51 -22.76 8.35
N TRP A 708 33.10 -22.48 7.11
CA TRP A 708 33.75 -21.54 6.19
C TRP A 708 33.29 -20.09 6.37
N ALA A 709 32.32 -19.81 7.22
CA ALA A 709 31.88 -18.45 7.53
C ALA A 709 33.08 -17.58 8.02
N GLN A 710 33.19 -16.36 7.48
CA GLN A 710 34.37 -15.52 7.72
C GLN A 710 34.29 -14.72 9.04
N GLY A 711 33.21 -14.88 9.82
CA GLY A 711 33.01 -14.15 11.07
C GLY A 711 32.54 -12.72 10.85
N ASN A 712 32.66 -11.88 11.90
CA ASN A 712 32.15 -10.50 11.90
C ASN A 712 33.06 -9.49 11.21
N GLY A 713 34.32 -9.87 10.95
CA GLY A 713 35.28 -9.04 10.24
C GLY A 713 36.64 -9.71 10.12
N TRP A 714 37.40 -9.36 9.10
CA TRP A 714 38.72 -9.93 8.84
C TRP A 714 39.65 -8.91 8.12
N PHE A 715 40.97 -9.08 8.28
CA PHE A 715 41.95 -8.35 7.52
C PHE A 715 42.16 -8.96 6.14
N VAL A 716 42.29 -8.12 5.12
CA VAL A 716 42.63 -8.53 3.77
C VAL A 716 44.12 -8.24 3.48
N SER A 717 44.71 -9.04 2.62
CA SER A 717 46.08 -8.89 2.17
C SER A 717 46.22 -8.21 0.81
N GLY A 718 45.08 -8.01 0.11
CA GLY A 718 45.02 -7.35 -1.20
C GLY A 718 43.71 -6.58 -1.36
N ILE A 719 43.76 -5.58 -2.24
CA ILE A 719 42.55 -4.86 -2.71
C ILE A 719 42.58 -4.87 -4.23
N GLU A 720 41.52 -5.36 -4.86
CA GLU A 720 41.25 -5.21 -6.27
C GLU A 720 40.35 -4.00 -6.49
N TYR A 721 40.92 -2.92 -7.02
CA TYR A 721 40.14 -1.74 -7.40
C TYR A 721 39.52 -1.94 -8.78
N VAL A 722 38.25 -1.59 -8.92
CA VAL A 722 37.46 -1.79 -10.13
C VAL A 722 36.72 -0.50 -10.52
N PRO A 723 36.50 -0.23 -11.82
CA PRO A 723 36.02 1.06 -12.29
C PRO A 723 34.53 1.30 -12.12
N ASP A 724 33.74 0.26 -11.88
CA ASP A 724 32.27 0.39 -11.80
C ASP A 724 31.59 -0.82 -11.12
N ALA A 725 30.31 -0.71 -10.91
CA ALA A 725 29.49 -1.73 -10.27
C ALA A 725 29.41 -3.05 -11.05
N ASP A 726 29.46 -3.02 -12.39
CA ASP A 726 29.48 -4.23 -13.23
C ASP A 726 30.77 -5.02 -13.00
N ALA A 727 31.91 -4.35 -12.96
CA ALA A 727 33.18 -4.95 -12.66
C ALA A 727 33.25 -5.45 -11.20
N GLU A 728 32.70 -4.67 -10.25
CA GLU A 728 32.70 -5.03 -8.82
C GLU A 728 31.92 -6.34 -8.58
N ILE A 729 30.71 -6.47 -9.12
CA ILE A 729 29.89 -7.67 -8.90
C ILE A 729 30.47 -8.89 -9.67
N ALA A 730 31.02 -8.66 -10.84
CA ALA A 730 31.65 -9.73 -11.64
C ALA A 730 32.93 -10.29 -10.98
N ALA A 731 33.74 -9.43 -10.38
CA ALA A 731 34.98 -9.82 -9.70
C ALA A 731 34.72 -10.76 -8.50
N LEU A 732 33.54 -10.69 -7.87
CA LEU A 732 33.19 -11.62 -6.77
C LEU A 732 33.13 -13.10 -7.19
N HIS A 733 33.09 -13.41 -8.51
CA HIS A 733 33.15 -14.80 -9.00
C HIS A 733 34.55 -15.41 -8.94
N THR A 734 35.58 -14.57 -8.95
CA THR A 734 36.99 -14.99 -9.13
C THR A 734 37.90 -14.58 -7.98
N ALA A 735 37.56 -13.55 -7.24
CA ALA A 735 38.35 -13.05 -6.11
C ALA A 735 38.34 -14.02 -4.92
N ASP A 736 39.49 -14.13 -4.26
CA ASP A 736 39.61 -14.82 -2.98
C ASP A 736 39.12 -13.89 -1.85
N LEU A 737 37.76 -13.86 -1.62
CA LEU A 737 37.11 -12.94 -0.69
C LEU A 737 37.56 -13.10 0.77
N ARG A 738 38.32 -14.13 1.10
CA ARG A 738 38.93 -14.30 2.42
C ARG A 738 40.22 -13.45 2.57
N HIS A 739 40.93 -13.25 1.47
CA HIS A 739 42.24 -12.59 1.47
C HIS A 739 42.27 -11.29 0.67
N GLU A 740 41.29 -11.06 -0.19
CA GLU A 740 41.21 -9.91 -1.07
C GLU A 740 39.86 -9.20 -0.91
N ALA A 741 39.85 -7.87 -1.01
CA ALA A 741 38.64 -7.04 -1.09
C ALA A 741 38.48 -6.48 -2.50
N VAL A 742 37.31 -6.60 -3.09
CA VAL A 742 36.95 -5.93 -4.33
C VAL A 742 36.33 -4.58 -3.97
N VAL A 743 36.85 -3.48 -4.50
CA VAL A 743 36.49 -2.12 -4.11
C VAL A 743 36.32 -1.24 -5.35
N ASP A 744 35.26 -0.47 -5.41
CA ASP A 744 35.05 0.55 -6.44
C ASP A 744 36.10 1.66 -6.32
N ASP A 745 36.65 2.13 -7.48
CA ASP A 745 37.66 3.19 -7.56
C ASP A 745 37.26 4.46 -6.77
N ASP A 746 35.97 4.74 -6.59
CA ASP A 746 35.45 5.87 -5.82
C ASP A 746 35.88 5.83 -4.33
N PHE A 747 36.23 4.66 -3.80
CA PHE A 747 36.69 4.48 -2.42
C PHE A 747 38.21 4.34 -2.26
N ALA A 748 38.98 4.49 -3.35
CA ALA A 748 40.41 4.35 -3.32
C ALA A 748 41.10 5.37 -2.39
N ASP A 749 40.59 6.59 -2.30
CA ASP A 749 41.11 7.62 -1.38
C ASP A 749 40.88 7.26 0.10
N VAL A 750 39.85 6.47 0.43
CA VAL A 750 39.51 6.05 1.79
C VAL A 750 40.45 4.92 2.26
N LEU A 751 40.65 3.92 1.44
CA LEU A 751 41.44 2.73 1.81
C LEU A 751 42.93 2.86 1.45
N GLY A 752 43.27 3.69 0.46
CA GLY A 752 44.63 3.91 -0.06
C GLY A 752 45.03 2.86 -1.08
N SER A 753 46.07 3.18 -1.87
CA SER A 753 46.64 2.32 -2.95
C SER A 753 47.92 1.63 -2.56
N GLU A 754 48.34 1.69 -1.29
CA GLU A 754 49.57 1.08 -0.79
C GLU A 754 49.41 -0.45 -0.70
N ALA A 755 50.48 -1.18 -0.98
CA ALA A 755 50.48 -2.63 -0.83
C ALA A 755 50.28 -3.04 0.63
N LEU A 756 49.22 -3.81 0.87
CA LEU A 756 48.87 -4.30 2.19
C LEU A 756 49.89 -5.36 2.65
N GLN A 757 50.25 -5.32 3.92
CA GLN A 757 51.17 -6.29 4.51
C GLN A 757 50.35 -7.33 5.29
N SER A 758 50.45 -8.59 4.89
CA SER A 758 49.80 -9.68 5.61
C SER A 758 50.36 -9.80 7.05
N ASP A 759 49.44 -9.93 8.01
CA ASP A 759 49.71 -10.17 9.42
C ASP A 759 48.90 -11.36 9.92
N SER A 760 49.53 -12.51 10.04
CA SER A 760 48.87 -13.75 10.50
C SER A 760 48.44 -13.71 11.98
N THR A 761 48.84 -12.69 12.73
CA THR A 761 48.44 -12.48 14.14
C THR A 761 47.29 -11.48 14.29
N ALA A 762 46.86 -10.92 13.16
CA ALA A 762 45.78 -9.93 13.18
C ALA A 762 44.42 -10.58 13.55
N THR A 763 43.66 -9.90 14.35
CA THR A 763 42.34 -10.36 14.86
C THR A 763 41.31 -9.25 14.82
N VAL A 764 40.09 -9.61 14.51
CA VAL A 764 38.89 -8.75 14.61
C VAL A 764 37.87 -9.48 15.46
N GLU A 765 37.51 -8.91 16.60
CA GLU A 765 36.55 -9.49 17.54
C GLU A 765 35.39 -8.50 17.78
N LEU A 766 34.15 -8.92 17.58
CA LEU A 766 32.97 -8.13 17.95
C LEU A 766 32.76 -8.22 19.46
N THR A 767 32.92 -7.11 20.17
CA THR A 767 32.82 -7.01 21.63
C THR A 767 31.44 -6.59 22.12
N SER A 768 30.70 -5.83 21.31
CA SER A 768 29.34 -5.41 21.65
C SER A 768 28.48 -5.31 20.41
N TYR A 769 27.25 -5.78 20.54
CA TYR A 769 26.23 -5.74 19.48
C TYR A 769 24.96 -5.08 19.96
N GLU A 770 24.55 -4.03 19.26
CA GLU A 770 23.21 -3.45 19.25
C GLU A 770 22.77 -3.24 17.80
N ALA A 771 21.47 -3.16 17.54
CA ALA A 771 20.97 -3.04 16.17
C ALA A 771 21.59 -1.86 15.39
N ASN A 772 21.84 -0.74 16.05
CA ASN A 772 22.40 0.49 15.47
C ASN A 772 23.80 0.86 16.00
N ARG A 773 24.45 -0.03 16.79
CA ARG A 773 25.80 0.19 17.31
C ARG A 773 26.56 -1.11 17.41
N LEU A 774 27.75 -1.14 16.81
CA LEU A 774 28.67 -2.28 16.81
C LEU A 774 30.02 -1.84 17.33
N ALA A 775 30.61 -2.58 18.29
CA ALA A 775 31.95 -2.30 18.77
C ALA A 775 32.85 -3.53 18.52
N TYR A 776 34.02 -3.26 17.96
CA TYR A 776 35.01 -4.29 17.66
C TYR A 776 36.33 -3.96 18.37
N LYS A 777 37.00 -5.03 18.76
CA LYS A 777 38.40 -4.98 19.16
C LYS A 777 39.24 -5.49 17.99
N VAL A 778 40.06 -4.63 17.44
CA VAL A 778 40.88 -4.94 16.26
C VAL A 778 42.33 -4.87 16.66
N LYS A 779 43.09 -5.89 16.28
CA LYS A 779 44.51 -5.96 16.60
C LYS A 779 45.31 -6.36 15.35
N SER A 780 46.34 -5.59 15.02
CA SER A 780 47.32 -5.92 13.97
C SER A 780 48.67 -5.24 14.29
N GLN A 781 49.76 -5.95 14.12
CA GLN A 781 51.10 -5.37 14.28
C GLN A 781 51.47 -4.41 13.12
N LYS A 782 50.81 -4.56 11.97
CA LYS A 782 51.13 -3.81 10.74
C LYS A 782 50.04 -2.81 10.34
N GLY A 783 48.87 -2.89 10.96
CA GLY A 783 47.70 -2.23 10.43
C GLY A 783 47.15 -2.88 9.18
N GLY A 784 46.26 -2.24 8.45
CA GLY A 784 45.74 -2.74 7.20
C GLY A 784 44.25 -2.40 6.96
N VAL A 785 43.64 -3.09 6.01
CA VAL A 785 42.23 -2.93 5.70
C VAL A 785 41.46 -4.09 6.31
N VAL A 786 40.40 -3.73 7.02
CA VAL A 786 39.44 -4.66 7.62
C VAL A 786 38.15 -4.61 6.84
N VAL A 787 37.69 -5.76 6.35
CA VAL A 787 36.35 -5.95 5.81
C VAL A 787 35.46 -6.46 6.94
N LEU A 788 34.25 -5.88 7.08
CA LEU A 788 33.26 -6.24 8.07
C LEU A 788 32.06 -6.88 7.37
N SER A 789 31.54 -7.96 7.93
CA SER A 789 30.34 -8.66 7.39
C SER A 789 29.05 -7.84 7.51
N GLU A 790 29.13 -6.53 7.42
CA GLU A 790 28.03 -5.58 7.62
C GLU A 790 27.67 -4.89 6.33
N ILE A 791 26.34 -4.82 6.06
CA ILE A 791 25.83 -4.16 4.85
C ILE A 791 26.16 -2.66 4.87
N TYR A 792 26.82 -2.20 3.81
CA TYR A 792 27.10 -0.80 3.58
C TYR A 792 25.80 -0.02 3.31
N TYR A 793 25.65 1.07 4.01
CA TYR A 793 24.58 2.04 3.77
C TYR A 793 25.07 3.44 4.21
N PRO A 794 24.79 4.50 3.44
CA PRO A 794 25.13 5.88 3.82
C PRO A 794 24.50 6.26 5.16
N GLY A 795 25.25 6.98 6.01
CA GLY A 795 24.78 7.41 7.32
C GLY A 795 25.29 6.58 8.50
N TRP A 796 25.95 5.45 8.28
CA TRP A 796 26.81 4.84 9.28
C TRP A 796 28.06 5.69 9.50
N THR A 797 28.46 5.88 10.76
CA THR A 797 29.70 6.53 11.16
C THR A 797 30.61 5.54 11.86
N CYS A 798 31.91 5.73 11.73
CA CYS A 798 32.92 4.90 12.37
C CYS A 798 33.90 5.78 13.18
N THR A 799 34.33 5.27 14.34
CA THR A 799 35.47 5.83 15.08
C THR A 799 36.48 4.74 15.42
N ILE A 800 37.75 5.10 15.40
CA ILE A 800 38.84 4.27 15.89
C ILE A 800 39.43 4.98 17.12
N ASP A 801 39.35 4.36 18.31
CA ASP A 801 39.72 4.95 19.59
C ASP A 801 39.05 6.32 19.87
N GLY A 802 37.83 6.50 19.37
CA GLY A 802 37.05 7.72 19.47
C GLY A 802 37.30 8.76 18.38
N GLU A 803 38.31 8.60 17.52
CA GLU A 803 38.58 9.49 16.40
C GLU A 803 37.80 9.05 15.15
N PRO A 804 37.09 9.96 14.43
CA PRO A 804 36.32 9.63 13.25
C PRO A 804 37.19 9.05 12.13
N THR A 805 36.68 8.04 11.45
CA THR A 805 37.27 7.46 10.25
C THR A 805 36.18 7.19 9.19
N ASP A 806 36.58 7.24 7.91
CA ASP A 806 35.66 6.99 6.81
C ASP A 806 35.43 5.49 6.60
N ILE A 807 34.23 5.17 6.11
CA ILE A 807 33.82 3.79 5.78
C ILE A 807 33.78 3.68 4.24
N ALA A 808 34.50 2.72 3.68
CA ALA A 808 34.41 2.34 2.27
C ALA A 808 33.37 1.22 2.08
N ARG A 809 32.86 1.09 0.85
CA ARG A 809 32.13 -0.10 0.41
C ARG A 809 33.13 -1.07 -0.21
N ALA A 810 33.02 -2.35 0.14
CA ALA A 810 33.82 -3.43 -0.41
C ALA A 810 32.93 -4.64 -0.71
N ASN A 811 33.36 -5.50 -1.60
CA ASN A 811 32.68 -6.74 -1.98
C ASN A 811 31.21 -6.49 -2.33
N TYR A 812 30.97 -5.38 -3.06
CA TYR A 812 29.67 -4.94 -3.55
C TYR A 812 28.67 -4.45 -2.51
N VAL A 813 28.65 -5.01 -1.29
CA VAL A 813 27.63 -4.72 -0.25
C VAL A 813 28.20 -4.53 1.15
N LEU A 814 29.47 -4.82 1.40
CA LEU A 814 30.07 -4.82 2.74
C LEU A 814 30.77 -3.50 3.07
N ARG A 815 31.08 -3.31 4.38
CA ARG A 815 31.86 -2.17 4.88
C ARG A 815 33.34 -2.55 4.97
N ALA A 816 34.20 -1.61 4.64
CA ALA A 816 35.64 -1.71 4.88
C ALA A 816 36.18 -0.44 5.51
N ILE A 817 37.20 -0.59 6.36
CA ILE A 817 37.88 0.52 7.02
C ILE A 817 39.40 0.30 7.01
N LYS A 818 40.17 1.38 7.01
CA LYS A 818 41.62 1.35 7.20
C LYS A 818 41.94 1.49 8.68
N VAL A 819 42.67 0.53 9.27
CA VAL A 819 43.00 0.50 10.68
C VAL A 819 44.55 0.64 10.84
N PRO A 820 45.07 1.52 11.72
CA PRO A 820 46.50 1.64 11.98
C PRO A 820 47.09 0.40 12.68
N ALA A 821 48.38 0.32 12.77
CA ALA A 821 49.05 -0.73 13.54
C ALA A 821 48.83 -0.55 15.03
N GLY A 822 48.48 -1.60 15.75
CA GLY A 822 48.22 -1.59 17.18
C GLY A 822 47.02 -2.45 17.57
N GLU A 823 46.54 -2.18 18.75
CA GLU A 823 45.27 -2.71 19.25
C GLU A 823 44.32 -1.52 19.41
N HIS A 824 43.15 -1.56 18.77
CA HIS A 824 42.22 -0.45 18.61
C HIS A 824 40.79 -0.88 18.92
N GLU A 825 40.01 0.05 19.50
CA GLU A 825 38.57 -0.06 19.58
C GLU A 825 37.92 0.61 18.35
N VAL A 826 37.18 -0.16 17.57
CA VAL A 826 36.43 0.36 16.44
C VAL A 826 34.94 0.37 16.79
N VAL A 827 34.31 1.54 16.71
CA VAL A 827 32.89 1.69 17.03
C VAL A 827 32.15 2.22 15.80
N MET A 828 31.16 1.45 15.33
CA MET A 828 30.26 1.87 14.27
C MET A 828 28.90 2.24 14.84
N THR A 829 28.33 3.38 14.41
CA THR A 829 27.04 3.86 14.90
C THR A 829 26.17 4.34 13.75
N PHE A 830 24.89 4.01 13.82
CA PHE A 830 23.87 4.51 12.90
C PHE A 830 22.93 5.47 13.62
N ASP A 831 23.28 6.75 13.58
CA ASP A 831 22.49 7.84 14.15
C ASP A 831 22.55 9.08 13.22
N PRO A 832 21.80 9.04 12.09
CA PRO A 832 21.85 10.13 11.12
C PRO A 832 21.36 11.45 11.69
N GLN A 833 22.20 12.49 11.61
CA GLN A 833 21.86 13.86 12.09
C GLN A 833 20.61 14.43 11.40
N THR A 834 20.32 13.97 10.19
CA THR A 834 19.10 14.34 9.45
C THR A 834 17.82 14.00 10.22
N VAL A 835 17.82 12.98 11.08
CA VAL A 835 16.70 12.64 11.96
C VAL A 835 16.43 13.76 12.94
N HIS A 836 17.49 14.29 13.61
CA HIS A 836 17.37 15.36 14.60
C HIS A 836 16.88 16.68 13.97
N ILE A 837 17.38 17.02 12.78
CA ILE A 837 16.97 18.24 12.03
C ILE A 837 15.51 18.14 11.60
N THR A 838 15.12 17.00 11.02
CA THR A 838 13.75 16.82 10.53
C THR A 838 12.74 16.74 11.67
N GLU A 839 13.10 16.16 12.81
CA GLU A 839 12.28 16.17 14.02
C GLU A 839 12.05 17.58 14.57
N ALA A 840 13.08 18.44 14.57
CA ALA A 840 12.92 19.84 14.98
C ALA A 840 11.93 20.60 14.08
N ILE A 841 11.98 20.37 12.77
CA ILE A 841 11.02 20.94 11.81
C ILE A 841 9.61 20.40 12.08
N ALA A 842 9.47 19.09 12.32
CA ALA A 842 8.19 18.45 12.59
C ALA A 842 7.52 18.98 13.87
N TYR A 843 8.27 19.12 14.96
CA TYR A 843 7.77 19.73 16.21
C TYR A 843 7.35 21.19 16.02
N THR A 844 8.11 21.97 15.26
CA THR A 844 7.77 23.36 14.96
C THR A 844 6.44 23.44 14.20
N ALA A 845 6.24 22.60 13.19
CA ALA A 845 5.01 22.55 12.41
C ALA A 845 3.81 22.10 13.26
N LEU A 846 4.01 21.11 14.13
CA LEU A 846 2.98 20.62 15.06
C LEU A 846 2.54 21.72 16.04
N ALA A 847 3.51 22.44 16.61
CA ALA A 847 3.23 23.56 17.51
C ALA A 847 2.45 24.68 16.81
N LEU A 848 2.84 25.04 15.57
CA LEU A 848 2.13 26.05 14.78
C LEU A 848 0.66 25.62 14.49
N LEU A 849 0.45 24.37 14.11
CA LEU A 849 -0.91 23.86 13.86
C LEU A 849 -1.76 23.86 15.13
N ALA A 850 -1.18 23.47 16.28
CA ALA A 850 -1.86 23.49 17.57
C ALA A 850 -2.23 24.94 17.99
N LEU A 851 -1.33 25.90 17.83
CA LEU A 851 -1.58 27.32 18.10
C LEU A 851 -2.72 27.87 17.20
N MET A 852 -2.72 27.52 15.92
CA MET A 852 -3.81 27.91 15.00
C MET A 852 -5.16 27.32 15.44
N LEU A 853 -5.20 26.06 15.88
CA LEU A 853 -6.40 25.42 16.42
C LEU A 853 -6.91 26.13 17.69
N ILE A 854 -6.01 26.39 18.63
CA ILE A 854 -6.34 27.13 19.89
C ILE A 854 -6.88 28.53 19.55
N GLY A 855 -6.22 29.26 18.64
CA GLY A 855 -6.66 30.57 18.21
C GLY A 855 -8.04 30.55 17.53
N LEU A 856 -8.31 29.51 16.71
CA LEU A 856 -9.62 29.32 16.08
C LEU A 856 -10.72 29.07 17.14
N LEU A 857 -10.45 28.23 18.13
CA LEU A 857 -11.38 27.93 19.22
C LEU A 857 -11.63 29.16 20.08
N ALA A 858 -10.59 29.88 20.47
CA ALA A 858 -10.68 31.13 21.25
C ALA A 858 -11.51 32.19 20.50
N TYR A 859 -11.24 32.39 19.20
CA TYR A 859 -12.01 33.31 18.35
C TYR A 859 -13.49 32.87 18.23
N SER A 860 -13.75 31.59 18.09
CA SER A 860 -15.12 31.06 18.06
C SER A 860 -15.88 31.33 19.35
N LEU A 861 -15.25 31.13 20.52
CA LEU A 861 -15.82 31.40 21.85
C LEU A 861 -16.04 32.91 22.07
N TYR A 862 -15.06 33.74 21.70
CA TYR A 862 -15.18 35.20 21.79
C TYR A 862 -16.37 35.71 20.98
N ARG A 863 -16.51 35.26 19.72
CA ARG A 863 -17.61 35.63 18.85
C ARG A 863 -18.96 35.19 19.38
N LYS A 864 -19.05 34.00 20.00
CA LYS A 864 -20.29 33.53 20.66
C LYS A 864 -20.70 34.41 21.84
N LYS A 865 -19.72 34.88 22.66
CA LYS A 865 -19.96 35.74 23.80
C LYS A 865 -20.45 37.16 23.43
N HIS A 866 -20.06 37.65 22.23
CA HIS A 866 -20.35 39.01 21.76
C HIS A 866 -21.45 39.06 20.69
N SER A 867 -21.99 37.90 20.25
CA SER A 867 -23.14 37.81 19.35
C SER A 867 -24.48 37.51 20.09
N LEU A 868 -24.44 37.39 21.41
CA LEU A 868 -25.57 37.43 22.35
C LEU A 868 -25.68 38.83 22.95
#